data_29991fdb085c6091b7393603432cb787
#
_entry.id   29991fdb085c6091b7393603432cb787
#
_cell.length_a   1.000
_cell.length_b   1.000
_cell.length_c   1.000
_cell.angle_alpha   90.00
_cell.angle_beta   90.00
_cell.angle_gamma   90.00
#
_symmetry.space_group_name_H-M   'P 1'
#
loop_
_entity.id
_entity.type
_entity.pdbx_description
1 polymer ?
#
loop_
_entity_poly.entity_id
_entity_poly.type
_entity_poly.pdbx_seq_one_letter_code
_entity_poly.pdbx_strand_id
1 'polypeptide(L)'
;VATGLNLTAGTTYEITLQGAQRWVRTARVVSVLPGEMVLEFDDGRQVRIPRDAIIAARPLTGSGPSPGGTVASARGSLLANAPGRAVTPAASLPVNPESFYFTYINEKGSDVSAAWLLDLRTRLLKETSGSSGGSNSGPSPVLRNAIADALDAVARQLLENEFERHESAYGLAGQAIAAGTAALDDAAARGRVPPAYFRTLLRQLTYVVDTEHSRYLRDAVSSPDFVGFASREHFYVGDDQTFLLTVSVRLPPGDPPVESVQLLVGQATELRALGPTGFVQTLRAGETRELVQRMRVSDLALGVGEATISLSLRYRRTSGQVDESPARTMVAVLEPARRFVSVANPYSRYSGGIPVEEQKMFFGRQELLGRIHSEVTTGPLGQCFVLYGQKRSGKSSVLRQLTNRLRPPALAVYLSLGTIDTARAERSFVQACIDALYERLVHDFGMTDVVEHSWPRESQVESSPIESFRRSVRAATRLLQARKGWRDVRPVFLIDEFTYIYEYIREGLLTPAFMRQWKSLLESRTFNAVLVGQDTMIRFKEAYPNEFGVAHDERISYLSGDEARALAEDPIMMGGESRYKGASLDRLISLTAGSPFYLQIFCDRLVQHLNRNRLVFITESVVGDVLGHLTTGPSALSVDKFDPLITAAGESVALAPRERYLALLARVALNPMTTSQQVGADDAALVRDLFAREVLERDAAARLSIRVGLFAEWLRANSMGHGA
;
A
#
# COMPACT_ATOMS: atom_id res chain seq x y z
N VAL A 1 -21.55 -35.67 23.15
CA VAL A 1 -22.08 -35.38 24.50
C VAL A 1 -21.20 -36.07 25.52
N ALA A 2 -20.22 -35.42 26.06
CA ALA A 2 -19.34 -35.96 27.11
C ALA A 2 -19.98 -35.68 28.48
N THR A 3 -20.93 -36.50 28.87
CA THR A 3 -21.42 -36.60 30.24
C THR A 3 -20.39 -37.38 31.07
N GLY A 4 -19.48 -36.70 31.79
CA GLY A 4 -18.54 -37.36 32.69
C GLY A 4 -17.27 -36.62 33.06
N LEU A 5 -17.10 -35.34 32.67
CA LEU A 5 -15.93 -34.56 33.06
C LEU A 5 -16.06 -34.03 34.49
N ASN A 6 -15.43 -34.75 35.44
CA ASN A 6 -15.29 -34.29 36.85
C ASN A 6 -14.15 -33.29 36.94
N LEU A 7 -14.48 -32.01 36.81
CA LEU A 7 -13.54 -30.87 36.94
C LEU A 7 -13.62 -30.34 38.37
N THR A 8 -12.50 -30.19 39.06
CA THR A 8 -12.40 -29.72 40.44
C THR A 8 -11.96 -28.27 40.49
N ALA A 9 -12.65 -27.49 41.33
CA ALA A 9 -12.29 -26.08 41.56
C ALA A 9 -10.87 -25.98 42.15
N GLY A 10 -10.12 -24.99 41.73
CA GLY A 10 -8.72 -24.77 42.14
C GLY A 10 -7.68 -25.44 41.27
N THR A 11 -8.07 -26.33 40.34
CA THR A 11 -7.13 -27.08 39.47
C THR A 11 -7.07 -26.40 38.09
N THR A 12 -5.86 -26.37 37.52
CA THR A 12 -5.62 -25.87 36.18
C THR A 12 -5.71 -27.01 35.15
N TYR A 13 -6.46 -26.76 34.10
CA TYR A 13 -6.69 -27.71 33.01
C TYR A 13 -6.35 -27.08 31.65
N GLU A 14 -5.91 -27.92 30.74
CA GLU A 14 -5.95 -27.60 29.31
C GLU A 14 -7.37 -27.94 28.83
N ILE A 15 -8.14 -26.94 28.46
CA ILE A 15 -9.56 -27.08 28.14
C ILE A 15 -9.81 -26.83 26.67
N THR A 16 -10.52 -27.74 26.01
CA THR A 16 -11.01 -27.60 24.65
C THR A 16 -12.48 -27.17 24.66
N LEU A 17 -12.79 -25.99 24.15
CA LEU A 17 -14.11 -25.42 24.09
C LEU A 17 -14.78 -25.67 22.73
N GLN A 18 -16.11 -25.88 22.76
CA GLN A 18 -16.94 -25.95 21.56
C GLN A 18 -17.25 -24.54 21.08
N GLY A 19 -16.80 -24.18 19.88
CA GLY A 19 -17.06 -22.93 19.18
C GLY A 19 -16.84 -23.12 17.68
N ALA A 20 -16.97 -22.05 16.88
CA ALA A 20 -16.73 -22.09 15.44
C ALA A 20 -15.29 -22.53 15.07
N GLN A 21 -14.39 -22.47 16.04
CA GLN A 21 -13.06 -23.14 16.00
C GLN A 21 -12.84 -23.83 17.37
N ARG A 22 -12.27 -25.03 17.36
CA ARG A 22 -11.84 -25.70 18.58
C ARG A 22 -10.71 -24.90 19.22
N TRP A 23 -10.98 -24.27 20.36
CA TRP A 23 -10.00 -23.51 21.13
C TRP A 23 -9.48 -24.40 22.25
N VAL A 24 -8.18 -24.66 22.24
CA VAL A 24 -7.47 -25.29 23.37
C VAL A 24 -6.79 -24.17 24.15
N ARG A 25 -7.17 -23.99 25.42
CA ARG A 25 -6.56 -23.00 26.31
C ARG A 25 -6.35 -23.57 27.70
N THR A 26 -5.30 -23.10 28.34
CA THR A 26 -5.07 -23.33 29.77
C THR A 26 -6.00 -22.44 30.57
N ALA A 27 -6.76 -23.02 31.49
CA ALA A 27 -7.62 -22.28 32.37
C ALA A 27 -7.70 -22.97 33.75
N ARG A 28 -7.80 -22.13 34.79
CA ARG A 28 -8.03 -22.61 36.17
C ARG A 28 -9.52 -22.62 36.44
N VAL A 29 -10.02 -23.71 36.98
CA VAL A 29 -11.41 -23.78 37.38
C VAL A 29 -11.58 -23.00 38.71
N VAL A 30 -12.30 -21.91 38.69
CA VAL A 30 -12.54 -21.07 39.88
C VAL A 30 -13.74 -21.60 40.69
N SER A 31 -14.83 -21.92 40.02
CA SER A 31 -16.02 -22.51 40.64
C SER A 31 -16.81 -23.37 39.67
N VAL A 32 -17.49 -24.38 40.20
CA VAL A 32 -18.36 -25.29 39.45
C VAL A 32 -19.80 -25.06 39.96
N LEU A 33 -20.66 -24.57 39.11
CA LEU A 33 -22.08 -24.32 39.40
C LEU A 33 -22.97 -25.33 38.67
N PRO A 34 -24.22 -25.54 39.08
CA PRO A 34 -25.13 -26.42 38.34
C PRO A 34 -25.36 -25.88 36.93
N GLY A 35 -24.85 -26.59 35.93
CA GLY A 35 -24.96 -26.26 34.51
C GLY A 35 -23.87 -25.32 33.93
N GLU A 36 -23.09 -24.64 34.77
CA GLU A 36 -22.08 -23.67 34.37
C GLU A 36 -20.74 -23.85 35.10
N MET A 37 -19.69 -23.31 34.57
CA MET A 37 -18.37 -23.20 35.21
C MET A 37 -17.77 -21.83 35.07
N VAL A 38 -17.06 -21.38 36.10
CA VAL A 38 -16.25 -20.16 36.03
C VAL A 38 -14.80 -20.56 35.82
N LEU A 39 -14.24 -20.15 34.71
CA LEU A 39 -12.86 -20.40 34.31
C LEU A 39 -12.07 -19.09 34.36
N GLU A 40 -10.87 -19.14 34.91
CA GLU A 40 -9.90 -18.06 34.90
C GLU A 40 -8.78 -18.42 33.91
N PHE A 41 -8.60 -17.63 32.90
CA PHE A 41 -7.57 -17.79 31.88
C PHE A 41 -6.24 -17.14 32.31
N ASP A 42 -5.15 -17.45 31.60
CA ASP A 42 -3.80 -16.95 31.87
C ASP A 42 -3.67 -15.41 31.82
N ASP A 43 -4.65 -14.73 31.23
CA ASP A 43 -4.77 -13.27 31.19
C ASP A 43 -5.53 -12.65 32.40
N GLY A 44 -5.88 -13.46 33.39
CA GLY A 44 -6.61 -13.06 34.60
C GLY A 44 -8.10 -12.85 34.41
N ARG A 45 -8.66 -13.07 33.21
CA ARG A 45 -10.10 -12.93 32.95
C ARG A 45 -10.86 -14.16 33.43
N GLN A 46 -11.92 -13.89 34.17
CA GLN A 46 -12.87 -14.93 34.57
C GLN A 46 -14.08 -14.91 33.63
N VAL A 47 -14.38 -16.07 33.05
CA VAL A 47 -15.49 -16.25 32.12
C VAL A 47 -16.40 -17.37 32.60
N ARG A 48 -17.71 -17.15 32.59
CA ARG A 48 -18.73 -18.20 32.84
C ARG A 48 -18.99 -18.94 31.54
N ILE A 49 -18.85 -20.26 31.59
CA ILE A 49 -19.01 -21.11 30.40
C ILE A 49 -19.98 -22.24 30.75
N PRO A 50 -20.99 -22.53 29.88
CA PRO A 50 -21.84 -23.69 30.04
C PRO A 50 -21.01 -24.97 30.02
N ARG A 51 -21.37 -25.94 30.83
CA ARG A 51 -20.62 -27.22 30.99
C ARG A 51 -20.57 -28.03 29.68
N ASP A 52 -21.58 -27.94 28.86
CA ASP A 52 -21.70 -28.60 27.56
C ASP A 52 -20.82 -27.96 26.46
N ALA A 53 -20.34 -26.75 26.71
CA ALA A 53 -19.36 -26.10 25.82
C ALA A 53 -17.94 -26.63 25.97
N ILE A 54 -17.66 -27.49 26.96
CA ILE A 54 -16.35 -28.11 27.17
C ILE A 54 -16.34 -29.49 26.51
N ILE A 55 -15.53 -29.63 25.46
CA ILE A 55 -15.40 -30.88 24.70
C ILE A 55 -14.43 -31.86 25.39
N ALA A 56 -13.32 -31.32 25.92
CA ALA A 56 -12.27 -32.09 26.60
C ALA A 56 -11.55 -31.21 27.64
N ALA A 57 -11.07 -31.81 28.70
CA ALA A 57 -10.22 -31.15 29.68
C ALA A 57 -9.17 -32.15 30.23
N ARG A 58 -7.91 -31.70 30.25
CA ARG A 58 -6.78 -32.50 30.77
C ARG A 58 -6.14 -31.75 31.94
N PRO A 59 -5.99 -32.34 33.13
CA PRO A 59 -5.35 -31.69 34.25
C PRO A 59 -3.85 -31.50 33.99
N LEU A 60 -3.34 -30.32 34.31
CA LEU A 60 -1.92 -30.00 34.27
C LEU A 60 -1.36 -30.31 35.68
N THR A 61 -0.71 -31.43 35.85
CA THR A 61 0.00 -31.78 37.07
C THR A 61 1.40 -31.22 37.08
N GLY A 62 1.73 -30.28 37.99
CA GLY A 62 3.07 -29.72 38.11
C GLY A 62 3.21 -28.69 39.20
N SER A 63 3.81 -29.06 40.26
CA SER A 63 4.16 -28.38 41.50
C SER A 63 4.87 -27.02 41.38
N GLY A 64 4.38 -26.02 42.16
CA GLY A 64 5.11 -25.07 43.02
C GLY A 64 5.91 -23.93 42.43
N PRO A 65 6.19 -22.87 43.19
CA PRO A 65 5.87 -21.51 42.74
C PRO A 65 7.08 -20.65 42.32
N SER A 66 6.80 -19.71 41.41
CA SER A 66 7.26 -18.31 41.19
C SER A 66 8.73 -17.90 41.41
N PRO A 67 9.20 -16.74 41.03
CA PRO A 67 8.53 -15.54 40.49
C PRO A 67 9.24 -14.85 39.30
N GLY A 68 8.51 -14.05 38.59
CA GLY A 68 9.02 -12.79 37.96
C GLY A 68 9.77 -12.93 36.66
N GLY A 69 9.15 -12.45 35.57
CA GLY A 69 9.84 -12.23 34.33
C GLY A 69 8.88 -11.91 33.17
N THR A 70 8.76 -10.64 32.89
CA THR A 70 8.39 -9.96 31.64
C THR A 70 7.80 -10.78 30.50
N VAL A 71 6.60 -10.39 30.13
CA VAL A 71 5.86 -10.77 28.93
C VAL A 71 6.66 -10.43 27.68
N ALA A 72 7.14 -11.43 26.96
CA ALA A 72 7.55 -11.32 25.57
C ALA A 72 6.50 -11.99 24.70
N SER A 73 5.91 -11.20 23.81
CA SER A 73 4.98 -11.58 22.76
C SER A 73 5.53 -12.71 21.90
N ALA A 74 4.89 -13.86 21.95
CA ALA A 74 5.18 -14.98 21.05
C ALA A 74 4.03 -15.12 20.03
N ARG A 75 4.15 -14.43 18.92
CA ARG A 75 3.61 -14.86 17.63
C ARG A 75 4.78 -15.41 16.83
N GLY A 76 4.86 -16.70 16.77
CA GLY A 76 5.86 -17.39 15.99
C GLY A 76 6.08 -18.79 16.53
N SER A 77 5.70 -19.79 15.77
CA SER A 77 6.00 -21.19 16.02
C SER A 77 4.91 -22.00 16.71
N LEU A 78 3.92 -22.38 15.94
CA LEU A 78 3.08 -23.56 16.24
C LEU A 78 3.69 -24.86 15.66
N LEU A 79 5.00 -24.90 15.47
CA LEU A 79 5.71 -26.09 14.96
C LEU A 79 6.85 -26.58 15.87
N ALA A 80 6.81 -26.28 17.16
CA ALA A 80 7.77 -26.86 18.08
C ALA A 80 7.08 -27.25 19.39
N ASN A 81 6.51 -28.46 19.44
CA ASN A 81 6.45 -29.27 20.63
C ASN A 81 5.64 -30.57 20.37
N ALA A 82 6.23 -31.45 19.56
CA ALA A 82 6.10 -32.86 19.85
C ALA A 82 7.18 -33.20 20.92
N PRO A 83 6.88 -34.00 21.96
CA PRO A 83 7.82 -34.24 22.99
C PRO A 83 9.04 -34.95 22.42
N GLY A 84 10.19 -34.30 22.50
CA GLY A 84 11.47 -34.88 22.13
C GLY A 84 11.73 -36.12 22.97
N ARG A 85 11.73 -37.26 22.33
CA ARG A 85 12.51 -38.38 22.85
C ARG A 85 13.96 -37.91 22.86
N ALA A 86 14.56 -37.95 24.05
CA ALA A 86 15.95 -37.66 24.25
C ALA A 86 16.78 -38.37 23.16
N VAL A 87 17.55 -37.58 22.43
CA VAL A 87 18.57 -38.08 21.52
C VAL A 87 19.62 -38.68 22.41
N THR A 88 19.64 -39.99 22.53
CA THR A 88 20.79 -40.75 23.04
C THR A 88 22.00 -40.41 22.18
N PRO A 89 23.17 -40.14 22.77
CA PRO A 89 24.37 -39.84 21.99
C PRO A 89 24.70 -41.02 21.07
N ALA A 90 25.05 -40.65 19.85
CA ALA A 90 25.33 -41.51 18.71
C ALA A 90 25.89 -42.90 19.07
N ALA A 91 25.06 -43.92 18.92
CA ALA A 91 25.55 -45.25 18.67
C ALA A 91 26.40 -45.20 17.39
N SER A 92 27.58 -45.77 17.44
CA SER A 92 28.51 -45.91 16.32
C SER A 92 27.74 -46.36 15.08
N LEU A 93 27.79 -45.57 14.01
CA LEU A 93 27.16 -45.86 12.71
C LEU A 93 27.54 -47.26 12.25
N PRO A 94 26.62 -48.04 11.69
CA PRO A 94 26.95 -49.32 11.09
C PRO A 94 27.99 -49.13 10.01
N VAL A 95 28.97 -50.02 9.95
CA VAL A 95 30.16 -49.97 9.07
C VAL A 95 29.83 -50.09 7.59
N ASN A 96 28.55 -50.38 7.25
CA ASN A 96 28.07 -50.47 5.86
C ASN A 96 27.03 -49.37 5.57
N PRO A 97 27.36 -48.37 4.70
CA PRO A 97 26.45 -47.32 4.32
C PRO A 97 25.12 -47.82 3.73
N GLU A 98 25.13 -48.94 3.00
CA GLU A 98 23.95 -49.55 2.40
C GLU A 98 22.92 -50.02 3.45
N SER A 99 23.39 -50.56 4.55
CA SER A 99 22.53 -51.00 5.66
C SER A 99 21.86 -49.81 6.35
N PHE A 100 22.57 -48.68 6.50
CA PHE A 100 22.03 -47.48 7.13
C PHE A 100 20.88 -46.87 6.34
N TYR A 101 21.07 -46.64 5.02
CA TYR A 101 20.04 -46.05 4.18
C TYR A 101 18.80 -46.95 4.05
N PHE A 102 19.00 -48.25 3.94
CA PHE A 102 17.92 -49.23 3.82
C PHE A 102 17.08 -49.35 5.09
N THR A 103 17.73 -49.47 6.24
CA THR A 103 17.06 -49.55 7.54
C THR A 103 16.36 -48.26 7.90
N TYR A 104 17.03 -47.12 7.67
CA TYR A 104 16.51 -45.79 8.02
C TYR A 104 15.32 -45.37 7.18
N ILE A 105 15.29 -45.73 5.90
CA ILE A 105 14.16 -45.44 4.98
C ILE A 105 12.96 -46.34 5.32
N ASN A 106 13.14 -47.59 5.65
CA ASN A 106 12.07 -48.51 6.00
C ASN A 106 11.48 -48.25 7.39
N GLU A 107 12.26 -47.76 8.36
CA GLU A 107 11.77 -47.45 9.69
C GLU A 107 10.93 -46.16 9.77
N LYS A 108 11.13 -45.17 8.89
CA LYS A 108 10.45 -43.87 8.96
C LYS A 108 9.08 -43.87 8.30
N GLY A 109 8.77 -44.74 7.36
CA GLY A 109 7.46 -44.83 6.72
C GLY A 109 6.99 -43.45 6.12
N SER A 110 5.81 -43.01 6.53
CA SER A 110 5.21 -41.73 6.12
C SER A 110 5.68 -40.51 6.92
N ASP A 111 6.45 -40.67 7.98
CA ASP A 111 6.88 -39.59 8.87
C ASP A 111 8.20 -38.93 8.42
N VAL A 112 8.28 -38.56 7.17
CA VAL A 112 9.44 -37.87 6.59
C VAL A 112 9.32 -36.37 6.84
N SER A 113 10.30 -35.76 7.51
CA SER A 113 10.36 -34.32 7.74
C SER A 113 11.40 -33.66 6.84
N ALA A 114 11.19 -32.34 6.52
CA ALA A 114 12.15 -31.56 5.76
C ALA A 114 13.55 -31.56 6.41
N ALA A 115 13.63 -31.43 7.73
CA ALA A 115 14.90 -31.46 8.46
C ALA A 115 15.64 -32.80 8.28
N TRP A 116 14.91 -33.90 8.27
CA TRP A 116 15.49 -35.23 8.02
C TRP A 116 16.02 -35.38 6.60
N LEU A 117 15.30 -34.87 5.59
CA LEU A 117 15.74 -34.89 4.19
C LEU A 117 17.02 -34.07 3.99
N LEU A 118 17.11 -32.89 4.62
CA LEU A 118 18.29 -32.04 4.55
C LEU A 118 19.52 -32.65 5.27
N ASP A 119 19.30 -33.37 6.39
CA ASP A 119 20.36 -34.12 7.05
C ASP A 119 20.85 -35.26 6.15
N LEU A 120 19.93 -36.03 5.55
CA LEU A 120 20.26 -37.11 4.62
C LEU A 120 21.05 -36.59 3.41
N ARG A 121 20.63 -35.46 2.83
CA ARG A 121 21.36 -34.76 1.75
C ARG A 121 22.78 -34.40 2.20
N THR A 122 22.92 -33.83 3.37
CA THR A 122 24.22 -33.38 3.89
C THR A 122 25.18 -34.56 4.08
N ARG A 123 24.67 -35.68 4.56
CA ARG A 123 25.46 -36.94 4.71
C ARG A 123 25.85 -37.51 3.36
N LEU A 124 24.92 -37.58 2.41
CA LEU A 124 25.18 -38.02 1.04
C LEU A 124 26.31 -37.25 0.37
N LEU A 125 26.37 -35.92 0.58
CA LEU A 125 27.41 -35.06 0.00
C LEU A 125 28.75 -35.13 0.75
N LYS A 126 28.77 -35.48 2.06
CA LYS A 126 29.98 -35.59 2.88
C LYS A 126 30.75 -36.90 2.67
N GLU A 127 30.11 -38.00 2.25
CA GLU A 127 30.71 -39.32 2.07
C GLU A 127 31.92 -39.38 1.11
N THR A 128 32.23 -38.24 0.41
CA THR A 128 33.37 -38.16 -0.51
C THR A 128 34.68 -37.71 0.07
N SER A 129 34.69 -37.23 1.33
CA SER A 129 35.89 -36.58 1.90
C SER A 129 36.81 -37.57 2.64
N GLY A 130 36.45 -38.85 2.71
CA GLY A 130 37.11 -39.81 3.62
C GLY A 130 37.74 -41.07 3.04
N SER A 131 37.66 -41.34 1.72
CA SER A 131 38.27 -42.56 1.16
C SER A 131 39.45 -42.29 0.22
N SER A 132 40.62 -42.09 0.83
CA SER A 132 41.91 -42.32 0.19
C SER A 132 42.23 -43.83 0.28
N GLY A 133 41.64 -44.65 -0.59
CA GLY A 133 41.91 -46.07 -0.66
C GLY A 133 41.16 -46.73 -1.80
N GLY A 134 41.89 -47.05 -2.87
CA GLY A 134 41.43 -47.56 -4.14
C GLY A 134 40.37 -48.66 -4.11
N SER A 135 39.16 -48.31 -4.45
CA SER A 135 38.21 -49.08 -5.24
C SER A 135 37.13 -48.18 -5.79
N ASN A 136 36.89 -48.24 -7.08
CA ASN A 136 36.04 -47.38 -7.88
C ASN A 136 34.52 -47.73 -7.69
N SER A 137 34.05 -47.97 -6.47
CA SER A 137 32.73 -48.53 -6.17
C SER A 137 31.69 -47.56 -5.59
N GLY A 138 31.97 -46.24 -5.59
CA GLY A 138 31.00 -45.24 -5.13
C GLY A 138 30.09 -44.73 -6.26
N PRO A 139 28.90 -44.15 -5.94
CA PRO A 139 28.03 -43.54 -6.93
C PRO A 139 28.74 -42.38 -7.62
N SER A 140 28.48 -42.19 -8.93
CA SER A 140 29.09 -41.10 -9.69
C SER A 140 28.71 -39.74 -9.10
N PRO A 141 29.57 -38.70 -9.20
CA PRO A 141 29.25 -37.37 -8.71
C PRO A 141 27.94 -36.83 -9.31
N VAL A 142 27.63 -37.14 -10.58
CA VAL A 142 26.41 -36.76 -11.25
C VAL A 142 25.18 -37.36 -10.62
N LEU A 143 25.19 -38.68 -10.38
CA LEU A 143 24.09 -39.39 -9.68
C LEU A 143 23.89 -38.87 -8.27
N ARG A 144 24.94 -38.62 -7.56
CA ARG A 144 24.88 -38.14 -6.18
C ARG A 144 24.28 -36.73 -6.10
N ASN A 145 24.71 -35.82 -6.95
CA ASN A 145 24.16 -34.46 -7.03
C ASN A 145 22.69 -34.50 -7.40
N ALA A 146 22.28 -35.29 -8.39
CA ALA A 146 20.89 -35.42 -8.79
C ALA A 146 19.99 -35.94 -7.65
N ILE A 147 20.48 -36.89 -6.84
CA ILE A 147 19.73 -37.36 -5.65
C ILE A 147 19.72 -36.30 -4.53
N ALA A 148 20.83 -35.59 -4.34
CA ALA A 148 20.89 -34.51 -3.37
C ALA A 148 19.91 -33.34 -3.74
N ASP A 149 19.79 -33.03 -5.02
CA ASP A 149 18.84 -32.03 -5.53
C ASP A 149 17.39 -32.49 -5.35
N ALA A 150 17.11 -33.79 -5.56
CA ALA A 150 15.79 -34.36 -5.27
C ALA A 150 15.41 -34.27 -3.78
N LEU A 151 16.34 -34.56 -2.88
CA LEU A 151 16.13 -34.44 -1.44
C LEU A 151 15.86 -32.98 -1.02
N ASP A 152 16.60 -32.03 -1.59
CA ASP A 152 16.43 -30.60 -1.34
C ASP A 152 15.09 -30.10 -1.84
N ALA A 153 14.69 -30.47 -3.05
CA ALA A 153 13.43 -30.06 -3.65
C ALA A 153 12.21 -30.59 -2.87
N VAL A 154 12.27 -31.86 -2.43
CA VAL A 154 11.21 -32.44 -1.58
C VAL A 154 11.16 -31.76 -0.22
N ALA A 155 12.32 -31.48 0.39
CA ALA A 155 12.36 -30.76 1.66
C ALA A 155 11.75 -29.36 1.56
N ARG A 156 11.97 -28.66 0.47
CA ARG A 156 11.34 -27.35 0.20
C ARG A 156 9.82 -27.47 0.08
N GLN A 157 9.31 -28.44 -0.67
CA GLN A 157 7.86 -28.67 -0.77
C GLN A 157 7.21 -28.88 0.60
N LEU A 158 7.85 -29.66 1.49
CA LEU A 158 7.33 -29.90 2.83
C LEU A 158 7.30 -28.66 3.73
N LEU A 159 8.01 -27.60 3.39
CA LEU A 159 8.08 -26.33 4.13
C LEU A 159 7.15 -25.26 3.60
N GLU A 160 6.65 -25.41 2.36
CA GLU A 160 5.82 -24.39 1.74
C GLU A 160 4.37 -24.50 2.20
N ASN A 161 3.82 -23.37 2.65
CA ASN A 161 2.46 -23.25 3.15
C ASN A 161 1.55 -22.38 2.30
N GLU A 162 2.11 -21.63 1.34
CA GLU A 162 1.34 -20.81 0.40
C GLU A 162 1.03 -21.61 -0.86
N PHE A 163 -0.19 -21.56 -1.35
CA PHE A 163 -0.67 -22.42 -2.42
C PHE A 163 0.20 -22.37 -3.69
N GLU A 164 0.47 -21.18 -4.23
CA GLU A 164 1.24 -21.04 -5.47
C GLU A 164 2.69 -21.54 -5.31
N ARG A 165 3.29 -21.28 -4.17
CA ARG A 165 4.63 -21.76 -3.83
C ARG A 165 4.65 -23.26 -3.62
N HIS A 166 3.63 -23.81 -2.95
CA HIS A 166 3.48 -25.25 -2.76
C HIS A 166 3.31 -25.99 -4.10
N GLU A 167 2.46 -25.47 -5.01
CA GLU A 167 2.29 -26.01 -6.36
C GLU A 167 3.59 -25.96 -7.17
N SER A 168 4.29 -24.83 -7.12
CA SER A 168 5.60 -24.69 -7.77
C SER A 168 6.64 -25.66 -7.19
N ALA A 169 6.71 -25.78 -5.86
CA ALA A 169 7.62 -26.68 -5.18
C ALA A 169 7.29 -28.15 -5.46
N TYR A 170 6.01 -28.51 -5.54
CA TYR A 170 5.55 -29.84 -5.97
C TYR A 170 6.04 -30.18 -7.38
N GLY A 171 5.87 -29.26 -8.34
CA GLY A 171 6.36 -29.44 -9.71
C GLY A 171 7.89 -29.57 -9.78
N LEU A 172 8.64 -28.76 -9.04
CA LEU A 172 10.10 -28.83 -8.95
C LEU A 172 10.59 -30.12 -8.28
N ALA A 173 9.91 -30.61 -7.23
CA ALA A 173 10.23 -31.87 -6.57
C ALA A 173 10.03 -33.05 -7.54
N GLY A 174 8.94 -33.06 -8.29
CA GLY A 174 8.70 -34.08 -9.32
C GLY A 174 9.78 -34.09 -10.42
N GLN A 175 10.17 -32.92 -10.91
CA GLN A 175 11.26 -32.77 -11.90
C GLN A 175 12.60 -33.26 -11.34
N ALA A 176 12.96 -32.89 -10.12
CA ALA A 176 14.20 -33.30 -9.48
C ALA A 176 14.26 -34.81 -9.25
N ILE A 177 13.15 -35.45 -8.83
CA ILE A 177 13.04 -36.90 -8.69
C ILE A 177 13.20 -37.60 -10.05
N ALA A 178 12.57 -37.08 -11.11
CA ALA A 178 12.70 -37.61 -12.46
C ALA A 178 14.16 -37.50 -12.97
N ALA A 179 14.84 -36.37 -12.73
CA ALA A 179 16.25 -36.20 -13.04
C ALA A 179 17.15 -37.19 -12.27
N GLY A 180 16.86 -37.41 -10.98
CA GLY A 180 17.54 -38.43 -10.15
C GLY A 180 17.35 -39.85 -10.71
N THR A 181 16.15 -40.16 -11.17
CA THR A 181 15.83 -41.46 -11.79
C THR A 181 16.56 -41.65 -13.10
N ALA A 182 16.57 -40.62 -13.97
CA ALA A 182 17.30 -40.65 -15.24
C ALA A 182 18.82 -40.80 -15.04
N ALA A 183 19.40 -40.13 -14.04
CA ALA A 183 20.82 -40.27 -13.69
C ALA A 183 21.14 -41.66 -13.17
N LEU A 184 20.20 -42.30 -12.45
CA LEU A 184 20.33 -43.68 -11.98
C LEU A 184 20.32 -44.67 -13.15
N ASP A 185 19.41 -44.51 -14.11
CA ASP A 185 19.29 -45.39 -15.27
C ASP A 185 20.49 -45.23 -16.23
N ASP A 186 21.00 -43.98 -16.41
CA ASP A 186 22.20 -43.71 -17.18
C ASP A 186 23.46 -44.36 -16.54
N ALA A 187 23.58 -44.32 -15.22
CA ALA A 187 24.64 -44.99 -14.49
C ALA A 187 24.60 -46.53 -14.69
N ALA A 188 23.40 -47.10 -14.66
CA ALA A 188 23.18 -48.52 -14.94
C ALA A 188 23.51 -48.90 -16.37
N ALA A 189 23.14 -48.09 -17.37
CA ALA A 189 23.44 -48.30 -18.79
C ALA A 189 24.95 -48.24 -19.11
N ARG A 190 25.71 -47.50 -18.31
CA ARG A 190 27.20 -47.45 -18.40
C ARG A 190 27.92 -48.57 -17.66
N GLY A 191 27.21 -49.61 -17.24
CA GLY A 191 27.78 -50.75 -16.55
C GLY A 191 28.25 -50.48 -15.11
N ARG A 192 27.90 -49.32 -14.56
CA ARG A 192 28.06 -48.99 -13.14
C ARG A 192 26.81 -49.49 -12.40
N VAL A 193 26.95 -50.44 -11.55
CA VAL A 193 25.82 -50.95 -10.75
C VAL A 193 25.52 -49.93 -9.65
N PRO A 194 24.45 -49.08 -9.83
CA PRO A 194 24.13 -48.15 -8.77
C PRO A 194 23.53 -48.90 -7.58
N PRO A 195 23.77 -48.43 -6.35
CA PRO A 195 23.20 -49.07 -5.18
C PRO A 195 21.67 -49.14 -5.28
N ALA A 196 21.09 -50.34 -5.04
CA ALA A 196 19.64 -50.58 -5.19
C ALA A 196 18.77 -49.66 -4.28
N TYR A 197 19.32 -49.19 -3.17
CA TYR A 197 18.63 -48.29 -2.25
C TYR A 197 18.28 -46.92 -2.86
N PHE A 198 19.03 -46.41 -3.83
CA PHE A 198 18.68 -45.13 -4.46
C PHE A 198 17.37 -45.21 -5.25
N ARG A 199 17.09 -46.33 -5.89
CA ARG A 199 15.81 -46.54 -6.60
C ARG A 199 14.65 -46.59 -5.58
N THR A 200 14.87 -47.24 -4.44
CA THR A 200 13.87 -47.27 -3.36
C THR A 200 13.66 -45.88 -2.78
N LEU A 201 14.74 -45.13 -2.53
CA LEU A 201 14.67 -43.75 -2.03
C LEU A 201 13.85 -42.86 -2.96
N LEU A 202 14.15 -42.85 -4.27
CA LEU A 202 13.44 -42.02 -5.24
C LEU A 202 11.94 -42.37 -5.32
N ARG A 203 11.58 -43.65 -5.25
CA ARG A 203 10.17 -44.11 -5.18
C ARG A 203 9.48 -43.61 -3.90
N GLN A 204 10.17 -43.65 -2.77
CA GLN A 204 9.62 -43.15 -1.50
C GLN A 204 9.48 -41.62 -1.54
N LEU A 205 10.43 -40.90 -2.12
CA LEU A 205 10.31 -39.45 -2.32
C LEU A 205 9.08 -39.10 -3.18
N THR A 206 8.85 -39.87 -4.26
CA THR A 206 7.61 -39.71 -5.06
C THR A 206 6.37 -39.91 -4.19
N TYR A 207 6.32 -40.96 -3.43
CA TYR A 207 5.17 -41.22 -2.54
C TYR A 207 4.99 -40.14 -1.48
N VAL A 208 6.05 -39.61 -0.88
CA VAL A 208 6.00 -38.49 0.08
C VAL A 208 5.47 -37.25 -0.58
N VAL A 209 6.01 -36.88 -1.74
CA VAL A 209 5.60 -35.71 -2.54
C VAL A 209 4.11 -35.75 -2.86
N ASP A 210 3.61 -36.87 -3.37
CA ASP A 210 2.20 -37.02 -3.77
C ASP A 210 1.27 -37.08 -2.54
N THR A 211 1.71 -37.74 -1.47
CA THR A 211 0.94 -37.83 -0.24
C THR A 211 0.80 -36.50 0.45
N GLU A 212 1.92 -35.75 0.58
CA GLU A 212 1.92 -34.43 1.19
C GLU A 212 1.15 -33.39 0.34
N HIS A 213 1.28 -33.45 -0.99
CA HIS A 213 0.48 -32.62 -1.87
C HIS A 213 -1.00 -32.92 -1.71
N SER A 214 -1.39 -34.19 -1.70
CA SER A 214 -2.79 -34.62 -1.48
C SER A 214 -3.30 -34.22 -0.09
N ARG A 215 -2.43 -34.28 0.94
CA ARG A 215 -2.77 -33.82 2.29
C ARG A 215 -2.93 -32.31 2.32
N TYR A 216 -1.99 -31.58 1.73
CA TYR A 216 -2.05 -30.13 1.64
C TYR A 216 -3.35 -29.65 0.96
N LEU A 217 -3.71 -30.20 -0.21
CA LEU A 217 -4.94 -29.84 -0.92
C LEU A 217 -6.22 -30.15 -0.10
N ARG A 218 -6.19 -31.19 0.72
CA ARG A 218 -7.31 -31.55 1.59
C ARG A 218 -7.43 -30.64 2.81
N ASP A 219 -6.31 -30.31 3.44
CA ASP A 219 -6.23 -29.60 4.72
C ASP A 219 -6.16 -28.07 4.53
N ALA A 220 -5.78 -27.61 3.33
CA ALA A 220 -5.68 -26.20 3.00
C ALA A 220 -7.05 -25.51 3.09
N VAL A 221 -7.11 -24.43 3.87
CA VAL A 221 -8.32 -23.65 4.10
C VAL A 221 -8.28 -22.44 3.19
N SER A 222 -9.33 -22.29 2.39
CA SER A 222 -9.57 -21.07 1.61
C SER A 222 -10.65 -20.25 2.31
N SER A 223 -10.43 -18.96 2.47
CA SER A 223 -11.31 -18.09 3.23
C SER A 223 -11.72 -16.85 2.40
N PRO A 224 -12.53 -17.02 1.35
CA PRO A 224 -13.05 -15.87 0.62
C PRO A 224 -13.89 -14.99 1.55
N ASP A 225 -13.68 -13.68 1.47
CA ASP A 225 -14.37 -12.72 2.32
C ASP A 225 -14.84 -11.51 1.51
N PHE A 226 -15.78 -10.76 2.07
CA PHE A 226 -16.29 -9.53 1.50
C PHE A 226 -15.26 -8.40 1.65
N VAL A 227 -15.05 -7.66 0.58
CA VAL A 227 -14.17 -6.49 0.56
C VAL A 227 -15.01 -5.23 0.64
N GLY A 228 -14.62 -4.28 1.47
CA GLY A 228 -15.33 -3.02 1.59
C GLY A 228 -16.74 -3.13 2.16
N PHE A 229 -17.05 -4.21 2.87
CA PHE A 229 -18.36 -4.46 3.44
C PHE A 229 -18.73 -3.40 4.47
N ALA A 230 -19.77 -2.62 4.18
CA ALA A 230 -20.31 -1.60 5.08
C ALA A 230 -21.39 -2.22 5.98
N SER A 231 -21.39 -1.82 7.26
CA SER A 231 -22.45 -2.24 8.20
C SER A 231 -23.80 -1.54 7.93
N ARG A 232 -23.79 -0.46 7.16
CA ARG A 232 -24.95 0.33 6.74
C ARG A 232 -24.72 0.88 5.34
N GLU A 233 -25.68 0.70 4.43
CA GLU A 233 -25.56 1.13 3.04
C GLU A 233 -26.90 1.63 2.49
N HIS A 234 -26.86 2.63 1.58
CA HIS A 234 -28.02 3.21 0.93
C HIS A 234 -28.31 2.53 -0.40
N PHE A 235 -29.56 2.07 -0.58
CA PHE A 235 -30.05 1.46 -1.81
C PHE A 235 -31.23 2.24 -2.37
N TYR A 236 -31.21 2.44 -3.67
CA TYR A 236 -32.28 3.14 -4.38
C TYR A 236 -33.23 2.11 -5.00
N VAL A 237 -34.45 2.11 -4.48
CA VAL A 237 -35.49 1.17 -4.89
C VAL A 237 -36.25 1.73 -6.08
N GLY A 238 -36.27 1.00 -7.19
CA GLY A 238 -37.01 1.36 -8.39
C GLY A 238 -38.52 1.29 -8.21
N ASP A 239 -39.26 1.79 -9.21
CA ASP A 239 -40.72 1.74 -9.24
C ASP A 239 -41.28 0.30 -9.19
N ASP A 240 -40.48 -0.69 -9.58
CA ASP A 240 -40.77 -2.12 -9.49
C ASP A 240 -40.46 -2.72 -8.12
N GLN A 241 -40.18 -1.88 -7.11
CA GLN A 241 -39.78 -2.27 -5.76
C GLN A 241 -38.54 -3.15 -5.72
N THR A 242 -37.60 -2.96 -6.66
CA THR A 242 -36.34 -3.70 -6.70
C THR A 242 -35.12 -2.80 -6.64
N PHE A 243 -34.01 -3.35 -6.12
CA PHE A 243 -32.68 -2.76 -6.22
C PHE A 243 -31.63 -3.83 -6.49
N LEU A 244 -30.43 -3.41 -6.92
CA LEU A 244 -29.29 -4.30 -7.11
C LEU A 244 -28.37 -4.20 -5.90
N LEU A 245 -28.15 -5.34 -5.26
CA LEU A 245 -27.14 -5.54 -4.23
C LEU A 245 -25.87 -6.01 -4.93
N THR A 246 -24.82 -5.20 -4.89
CA THR A 246 -23.50 -5.54 -5.42
C THR A 246 -22.53 -5.67 -4.24
N VAL A 247 -21.83 -6.79 -4.17
CA VAL A 247 -20.80 -7.04 -3.16
C VAL A 247 -19.50 -7.48 -3.83
N SER A 248 -18.41 -6.96 -3.37
CA SER A 248 -17.07 -7.38 -3.80
C SER A 248 -16.57 -8.48 -2.88
N VAL A 249 -16.09 -9.58 -3.47
CA VAL A 249 -15.51 -10.71 -2.75
C VAL A 249 -14.07 -10.91 -3.18
N ARG A 250 -13.21 -11.23 -2.23
CA ARG A 250 -11.78 -11.46 -2.45
C ARG A 250 -11.34 -12.76 -1.81
N LEU A 251 -10.48 -13.47 -2.50
CA LEU A 251 -9.73 -14.57 -1.90
C LEU A 251 -8.37 -14.00 -1.42
N PRO A 252 -7.97 -14.23 -0.15
CA PRO A 252 -6.68 -13.81 0.33
C PRO A 252 -5.53 -14.32 -0.55
N PRO A 253 -4.44 -13.54 -0.68
CA PRO A 253 -3.23 -14.03 -1.34
C PRO A 253 -2.67 -15.23 -0.58
N GLY A 254 -2.24 -16.25 -1.33
CA GLY A 254 -1.70 -17.50 -0.77
C GLY A 254 -2.74 -18.59 -0.46
N ASP A 255 -4.04 -18.27 -0.47
CA ASP A 255 -5.10 -19.26 -0.33
C ASP A 255 -5.25 -20.09 -1.63
N PRO A 256 -5.57 -21.40 -1.53
CA PRO A 256 -5.97 -22.18 -2.70
C PRO A 256 -7.19 -21.58 -3.43
N PRO A 257 -7.25 -21.68 -4.75
CA PRO A 257 -8.41 -21.20 -5.51
C PRO A 257 -9.69 -21.90 -5.07
N VAL A 258 -10.79 -21.18 -5.10
CA VAL A 258 -12.14 -21.71 -4.82
C VAL A 258 -12.99 -21.66 -6.06
N GLU A 259 -13.88 -22.64 -6.19
CA GLU A 259 -14.80 -22.77 -7.32
C GLU A 259 -16.25 -22.54 -6.88
N SER A 260 -17.09 -22.22 -7.86
CA SER A 260 -18.54 -22.10 -7.67
C SER A 260 -18.92 -21.18 -6.52
N VAL A 261 -18.25 -20.02 -6.43
CA VAL A 261 -18.52 -19.02 -5.38
C VAL A 261 -19.89 -18.39 -5.62
N GLN A 262 -20.79 -18.55 -4.67
CA GLN A 262 -22.17 -18.11 -4.74
C GLN A 262 -22.49 -17.21 -3.55
N LEU A 263 -23.13 -16.07 -3.83
CA LEU A 263 -23.67 -15.20 -2.79
C LEU A 263 -24.96 -15.82 -2.22
N LEU A 264 -25.00 -16.02 -0.91
CA LEU A 264 -26.20 -16.39 -0.21
C LEU A 264 -26.77 -15.16 0.53
N VAL A 265 -28.07 -14.94 0.33
CA VAL A 265 -28.81 -13.90 1.05
C VAL A 265 -29.72 -14.59 2.07
N GLY A 266 -29.57 -14.23 3.32
CA GLY A 266 -30.43 -14.76 4.41
C GLY A 266 -31.90 -14.43 4.15
N GLN A 267 -32.77 -15.34 4.53
CA GLN A 267 -34.23 -15.10 4.41
C GLN A 267 -34.66 -14.00 5.38
N ALA A 268 -35.31 -12.98 4.84
CA ALA A 268 -35.94 -11.91 5.60
C ALA A 268 -37.35 -11.68 5.04
N THR A 269 -38.28 -11.28 5.90
CA THR A 269 -39.65 -10.94 5.51
C THR A 269 -39.72 -9.65 4.72
N GLU A 270 -38.76 -8.77 4.96
CA GLU A 270 -38.65 -7.42 4.39
C GLU A 270 -38.04 -7.42 3.00
N LEU A 271 -37.14 -8.38 2.71
CA LEU A 271 -36.35 -8.43 1.48
C LEU A 271 -36.34 -9.83 0.88
N ARG A 272 -36.48 -9.92 -0.43
CA ARG A 272 -36.42 -11.19 -1.15
C ARG A 272 -35.44 -11.11 -2.33
N ALA A 273 -34.51 -12.05 -2.41
CA ALA A 273 -33.65 -12.23 -3.58
C ALA A 273 -34.48 -12.68 -4.80
N LEU A 274 -34.24 -12.08 -5.95
CA LEU A 274 -34.89 -12.38 -7.24
C LEU A 274 -33.88 -12.88 -8.25
N GLY A 275 -34.31 -13.90 -9.03
CA GLY A 275 -33.48 -14.44 -10.12
C GLY A 275 -32.29 -15.29 -9.63
N PRO A 276 -31.34 -15.56 -10.53
CA PRO A 276 -30.14 -16.29 -10.18
C PRO A 276 -29.28 -15.49 -9.21
N THR A 277 -28.72 -16.18 -8.23
CA THR A 277 -27.79 -15.62 -7.26
C THR A 277 -26.48 -15.22 -7.94
N GLY A 278 -25.84 -14.16 -7.48
CA GLY A 278 -24.50 -13.77 -7.91
C GLY A 278 -23.53 -14.96 -7.83
N PHE A 279 -22.83 -15.23 -8.92
CA PHE A 279 -22.03 -16.44 -9.08
C PHE A 279 -20.70 -16.14 -9.78
N VAL A 280 -19.61 -16.72 -9.26
CA VAL A 280 -18.29 -16.71 -9.89
C VAL A 280 -17.81 -18.16 -10.02
N GLN A 281 -17.41 -18.57 -11.22
CA GLN A 281 -16.99 -19.95 -11.51
C GLN A 281 -15.72 -20.30 -10.73
N THR A 282 -14.71 -19.43 -10.72
CA THR A 282 -13.45 -19.62 -10.03
C THR A 282 -12.94 -18.29 -9.48
N LEU A 283 -12.48 -18.29 -8.25
CA LEU A 283 -11.83 -17.14 -7.59
C LEU A 283 -10.43 -17.58 -7.17
N ARG A 284 -9.41 -16.86 -7.68
CA ARG A 284 -7.99 -17.16 -7.45
C ARG A 284 -7.41 -16.34 -6.30
N ALA A 285 -6.27 -16.77 -5.79
CA ALA A 285 -5.50 -16.05 -4.76
C ALA A 285 -5.32 -14.57 -5.13
N GLY A 286 -5.62 -13.68 -4.19
CA GLY A 286 -5.53 -12.22 -4.39
C GLY A 286 -6.58 -11.61 -5.32
N GLU A 287 -7.37 -12.40 -6.02
CA GLU A 287 -8.39 -11.92 -6.96
C GLU A 287 -9.62 -11.36 -6.23
N THR A 288 -10.14 -10.25 -6.76
CA THR A 288 -11.39 -9.64 -6.30
C THR A 288 -12.43 -9.73 -7.43
N ARG A 289 -13.64 -10.15 -7.10
CA ARG A 289 -14.78 -10.26 -8.02
C ARG A 289 -16.02 -9.64 -7.43
N GLU A 290 -16.89 -9.11 -8.29
CA GLU A 290 -18.19 -8.60 -7.91
C GLU A 290 -19.27 -9.68 -8.07
N LEU A 291 -20.13 -9.79 -7.06
CA LEU A 291 -21.35 -10.59 -7.07
C LEU A 291 -22.54 -9.65 -7.01
N VAL A 292 -23.47 -9.82 -7.94
CA VAL A 292 -24.66 -8.97 -8.06
C VAL A 292 -25.91 -9.80 -7.81
N GLN A 293 -26.77 -9.29 -6.92
CA GLN A 293 -28.07 -9.91 -6.61
C GLN A 293 -29.19 -8.88 -6.73
N ARG A 294 -30.21 -9.20 -7.51
CA ARG A 294 -31.41 -8.38 -7.54
C ARG A 294 -32.28 -8.69 -6.33
N MET A 295 -32.66 -7.65 -5.60
CA MET A 295 -33.46 -7.72 -4.38
C MET A 295 -34.82 -7.08 -4.61
N ARG A 296 -35.90 -7.70 -4.11
CA ARG A 296 -37.22 -7.09 -4.00
C ARG A 296 -37.48 -6.65 -2.58
N VAL A 297 -38.04 -5.47 -2.43
CA VAL A 297 -38.39 -4.84 -1.15
C VAL A 297 -39.89 -5.01 -0.89
N SER A 298 -40.27 -5.33 0.33
CA SER A 298 -41.70 -5.34 0.74
C SER A 298 -42.19 -3.91 1.00
N ASP A 299 -43.52 -3.71 0.91
CA ASP A 299 -44.15 -2.42 1.25
C ASP A 299 -43.84 -1.99 2.70
N LEU A 300 -43.73 -2.96 3.60
CA LEU A 300 -43.38 -2.70 5.01
C LEU A 300 -41.98 -2.10 5.13
N ALA A 301 -41.01 -2.69 4.46
CA ALA A 301 -39.61 -2.21 4.51
C ALA A 301 -39.46 -0.84 3.83
N LEU A 302 -40.21 -0.58 2.76
CA LEU A 302 -40.27 0.73 2.13
C LEU A 302 -40.89 1.79 3.07
N GLY A 303 -41.92 1.41 3.82
CA GLY A 303 -42.55 2.30 4.80
C GLY A 303 -41.66 2.61 5.99
N VAL A 304 -40.81 1.67 6.41
CA VAL A 304 -39.79 1.86 7.48
C VAL A 304 -38.55 2.61 6.96
N GLY A 305 -38.23 2.46 5.67
CA GLY A 305 -37.04 3.02 5.05
C GLY A 305 -35.73 2.29 5.35
N GLU A 306 -35.78 1.16 6.06
CA GLU A 306 -34.62 0.34 6.41
C GLU A 306 -34.98 -1.14 6.42
N ALA A 307 -34.01 -2.00 6.10
CA ALA A 307 -34.11 -3.44 6.23
C ALA A 307 -32.74 -4.06 6.55
N THR A 308 -32.74 -5.20 7.23
CA THR A 308 -31.50 -5.92 7.56
C THR A 308 -31.23 -7.02 6.55
N ILE A 309 -30.01 -7.07 6.01
CA ILE A 309 -29.56 -8.09 5.06
C ILE A 309 -28.46 -8.91 5.72
N SER A 310 -28.61 -10.23 5.71
CA SER A 310 -27.55 -11.16 6.11
C SER A 310 -26.98 -11.83 4.87
N LEU A 311 -25.66 -11.80 4.70
CA LEU A 311 -24.95 -12.31 3.53
C LEU A 311 -23.89 -13.32 3.95
N SER A 312 -23.77 -14.42 3.23
CA SER A 312 -22.67 -15.37 3.31
C SER A 312 -22.23 -15.81 1.92
N LEU A 313 -21.09 -16.46 1.82
CA LEU A 313 -20.56 -17.02 0.59
C LEU A 313 -20.55 -18.54 0.68
N ARG A 314 -21.14 -19.23 -0.30
CA ARG A 314 -20.97 -20.66 -0.48
C ARG A 314 -19.98 -20.91 -1.58
N TYR A 315 -19.02 -21.78 -1.35
CA TYR A 315 -17.95 -22.06 -2.31
C TYR A 315 -17.47 -23.50 -2.19
N ARG A 316 -16.83 -23.99 -3.25
CA ARG A 316 -16.20 -25.31 -3.27
C ARG A 316 -14.70 -25.15 -3.17
N ARG A 317 -14.08 -25.84 -2.23
CA ARG A 317 -12.61 -25.89 -2.11
C ARG A 317 -12.01 -26.79 -3.19
N THR A 318 -10.69 -26.69 -3.41
CA THR A 318 -9.90 -27.57 -4.28
C THR A 318 -10.03 -29.04 -3.89
N SER A 319 -10.28 -29.35 -2.60
CA SER A 319 -10.59 -30.69 -2.11
C SER A 319 -11.95 -31.24 -2.57
N GLY A 320 -12.80 -30.42 -3.22
CA GLY A 320 -14.17 -30.75 -3.60
C GLY A 320 -15.21 -30.50 -2.48
N GLN A 321 -14.78 -30.21 -1.27
CA GLN A 321 -15.66 -29.86 -0.15
C GLN A 321 -16.37 -28.54 -0.40
N VAL A 322 -17.65 -28.47 -0.04
CA VAL A 322 -18.45 -27.24 -0.10
C VAL A 322 -18.50 -26.61 1.30
N ASP A 323 -18.10 -25.37 1.39
CA ASP A 323 -18.10 -24.60 2.62
C ASP A 323 -18.95 -23.33 2.50
N GLU A 324 -19.19 -22.71 3.64
CA GLU A 324 -19.90 -21.43 3.73
C GLU A 324 -19.12 -20.47 4.63
N SER A 325 -18.95 -19.23 4.18
CA SER A 325 -18.31 -18.19 4.99
C SER A 325 -19.17 -17.77 6.18
N PRO A 326 -18.62 -17.20 7.25
CA PRO A 326 -19.40 -16.57 8.30
C PRO A 326 -20.36 -15.53 7.71
N ALA A 327 -21.61 -15.53 8.22
CA ALA A 327 -22.60 -14.56 7.79
C ALA A 327 -22.21 -13.16 8.26
N ARG A 328 -22.34 -12.18 7.36
CA ARG A 328 -22.18 -10.75 7.69
C ARG A 328 -23.52 -10.05 7.54
N THR A 329 -23.81 -9.12 8.43
CA THR A 329 -25.08 -8.40 8.48
C THR A 329 -24.86 -6.93 8.17
N MET A 330 -25.72 -6.35 7.33
CA MET A 330 -25.74 -4.92 7.03
C MET A 330 -27.17 -4.38 7.13
N VAL A 331 -27.29 -3.09 7.44
CA VAL A 331 -28.55 -2.35 7.37
C VAL A 331 -28.62 -1.66 6.01
N ALA A 332 -29.59 -2.07 5.21
CA ALA A 332 -29.93 -1.40 3.95
C ALA A 332 -30.88 -0.23 4.23
N VAL A 333 -30.44 0.99 3.95
CA VAL A 333 -31.31 2.18 3.94
C VAL A 333 -31.95 2.28 2.57
N LEU A 334 -33.30 2.25 2.52
CA LEU A 334 -34.08 2.12 1.30
C LEU A 334 -34.67 3.50 0.94
N GLU A 335 -34.24 4.06 -0.17
CA GLU A 335 -34.77 5.33 -0.69
C GLU A 335 -35.42 5.13 -2.05
N PRO A 336 -36.50 5.84 -2.42
CA PRO A 336 -37.05 5.80 -3.76
C PRO A 336 -36.01 6.22 -4.81
N ALA A 337 -35.92 5.45 -5.92
CA ALA A 337 -34.97 5.74 -6.97
C ALA A 337 -35.26 7.09 -7.63
N ARG A 338 -34.30 8.00 -7.62
CA ARG A 338 -34.36 9.24 -8.40
C ARG A 338 -33.92 8.95 -9.83
N ARG A 339 -34.53 9.67 -10.80
CA ARG A 339 -34.15 9.53 -12.22
C ARG A 339 -32.65 9.87 -12.39
N PHE A 340 -31.87 8.92 -12.91
CA PHE A 340 -30.46 9.14 -13.20
C PHE A 340 -30.28 10.26 -14.24
N VAL A 341 -29.42 11.21 -13.92
CA VAL A 341 -28.91 12.25 -14.82
C VAL A 341 -27.40 12.11 -14.87
N SER A 342 -26.83 12.01 -16.07
CA SER A 342 -25.38 11.90 -16.23
C SER A 342 -24.66 13.08 -15.57
N VAL A 343 -23.64 12.78 -14.80
CA VAL A 343 -22.83 13.76 -14.07
C VAL A 343 -21.71 14.24 -14.97
N ALA A 344 -21.66 15.56 -15.23
CA ALA A 344 -20.48 16.14 -15.85
C ALA A 344 -19.27 15.90 -14.95
N ASN A 345 -18.16 15.46 -15.53
CA ASN A 345 -16.97 15.12 -14.74
C ASN A 345 -15.99 16.31 -14.66
N PRO A 346 -16.01 17.10 -13.57
CA PRO A 346 -15.16 18.28 -13.45
C PRO A 346 -13.71 17.92 -13.12
N TYR A 347 -13.45 16.70 -12.62
CA TYR A 347 -12.12 16.25 -12.17
C TYR A 347 -11.26 15.72 -13.31
N SER A 348 -11.84 15.29 -14.43
CA SER A 348 -11.14 14.60 -15.52
C SER A 348 -9.96 15.40 -16.09
N ARG A 349 -10.08 16.72 -16.16
CA ARG A 349 -9.02 17.62 -16.61
C ARG A 349 -7.81 17.60 -15.66
N TYR A 350 -8.05 17.46 -14.36
CA TYR A 350 -7.04 17.64 -13.31
C TYR A 350 -6.49 16.32 -12.75
N SER A 351 -7.14 15.20 -13.01
CA SER A 351 -6.70 13.86 -12.58
C SER A 351 -5.33 13.46 -13.17
N GLY A 352 -4.90 14.11 -14.25
CA GLY A 352 -3.55 14.01 -14.81
C GLY A 352 -2.46 14.74 -14.02
N GLY A 353 -2.84 15.63 -13.07
CA GLY A 353 -1.90 16.45 -12.29
C GLY A 353 -1.62 17.82 -12.92
N ILE A 354 -2.46 18.29 -13.85
CA ILE A 354 -2.38 19.65 -14.41
C ILE A 354 -2.75 20.65 -13.31
N PRO A 355 -2.05 21.81 -13.20
CA PRO A 355 -2.38 22.86 -12.26
C PRO A 355 -3.81 23.39 -12.45
N VAL A 356 -4.50 23.62 -11.34
CA VAL A 356 -5.88 24.15 -11.36
C VAL A 356 -5.87 25.63 -11.64
N GLU A 357 -6.41 26.02 -12.78
CA GLU A 357 -6.56 27.41 -13.22
C GLU A 357 -7.95 27.97 -12.90
N GLU A 358 -8.98 27.13 -13.04
CA GLU A 358 -10.37 27.51 -12.80
C GLU A 358 -10.65 27.69 -11.31
N GLN A 359 -11.15 28.86 -10.93
CA GLN A 359 -11.42 29.17 -9.53
C GLN A 359 -12.44 28.23 -8.89
N LYS A 360 -13.43 27.75 -9.67
CA LYS A 360 -14.46 26.80 -9.18
C LYS A 360 -13.92 25.42 -8.79
N MET A 361 -12.72 25.06 -9.27
CA MET A 361 -12.04 23.81 -8.92
C MET A 361 -10.86 24.01 -7.97
N PHE A 362 -10.62 25.24 -7.51
CA PHE A 362 -9.58 25.60 -6.56
C PHE A 362 -10.15 25.76 -5.16
N PHE A 363 -9.91 24.78 -4.33
CA PHE A 363 -10.40 24.73 -2.95
C PHE A 363 -9.27 24.97 -1.95
N GLY A 364 -9.61 25.65 -0.86
CA GLY A 364 -8.70 25.93 0.23
C GLY A 364 -7.66 27.04 -0.04
N ARG A 365 -6.74 27.17 0.92
CA ARG A 365 -5.56 28.05 0.86
C ARG A 365 -5.87 29.53 0.70
N GLN A 366 -7.08 29.98 1.05
CA GLN A 366 -7.51 31.37 0.89
C GLN A 366 -6.72 32.33 1.78
N GLU A 367 -6.40 31.89 3.00
CA GLU A 367 -5.60 32.67 3.95
C GLU A 367 -4.18 32.88 3.43
N LEU A 368 -3.54 31.80 2.93
CA LEU A 368 -2.22 31.88 2.34
C LEU A 368 -2.18 32.85 1.15
N LEU A 369 -3.13 32.69 0.24
CA LEU A 369 -3.24 33.59 -0.93
C LEU A 369 -3.49 35.03 -0.51
N GLY A 370 -4.36 35.26 0.47
CA GLY A 370 -4.65 36.60 1.02
C GLY A 370 -3.44 37.23 1.67
N ARG A 371 -2.69 36.47 2.45
CA ARG A 371 -1.45 36.96 3.10
C ARG A 371 -0.38 37.32 2.08
N ILE A 372 -0.04 36.42 1.15
CA ILE A 372 0.94 36.71 0.10
C ILE A 372 0.49 37.91 -0.73
N HIS A 373 -0.78 37.96 -1.14
CA HIS A 373 -1.34 39.09 -1.90
C HIS A 373 -1.14 40.41 -1.14
N SER A 374 -1.50 40.48 0.14
CA SER A 374 -1.35 41.67 0.97
C SER A 374 0.11 42.12 1.06
N GLU A 375 1.01 41.18 1.40
CA GLU A 375 2.43 41.48 1.59
C GLU A 375 3.12 41.98 0.30
N VAL A 376 2.83 41.37 -0.86
CA VAL A 376 3.44 41.78 -2.13
C VAL A 376 2.83 43.07 -2.71
N THR A 377 1.59 43.41 -2.33
CA THR A 377 0.91 44.64 -2.83
C THR A 377 1.11 45.83 -1.91
N THR A 378 1.19 45.67 -0.58
CA THR A 378 1.24 46.76 0.39
C THR A 378 2.50 46.78 1.23
N GLY A 379 3.16 45.63 1.41
CA GLY A 379 4.41 45.49 2.16
C GLY A 379 5.63 46.14 1.50
N PRO A 380 6.81 46.13 2.11
CA PRO A 380 8.03 46.65 1.45
C PRO A 380 8.42 45.79 0.25
N LEU A 381 9.14 46.37 -0.72
CA LEU A 381 9.77 45.61 -1.80
C LEU A 381 10.97 44.82 -1.28
N GLY A 382 11.29 43.69 -1.95
CA GLY A 382 12.32 42.76 -1.56
C GLY A 382 11.80 41.59 -0.72
N GLN A 383 10.49 41.45 -0.59
CA GLN A 383 9.86 40.27 0.06
C GLN A 383 10.12 39.01 -0.76
N CYS A 384 10.42 37.93 -0.05
CA CYS A 384 10.58 36.62 -0.65
C CYS A 384 9.72 35.59 0.11
N PHE A 385 8.83 34.91 -0.60
CA PHE A 385 8.07 33.78 -0.09
C PHE A 385 8.64 32.50 -0.66
N VAL A 386 8.82 31.48 0.17
CA VAL A 386 9.27 30.15 -0.24
C VAL A 386 8.13 29.16 0.03
N LEU A 387 7.45 28.76 -1.02
CA LEU A 387 6.38 27.77 -0.98
C LEU A 387 6.94 26.40 -1.34
N TYR A 388 6.89 25.44 -0.44
CA TYR A 388 7.44 24.11 -0.71
C TYR A 388 6.49 22.99 -0.22
N GLY A 389 6.73 21.78 -0.69
CA GLY A 389 5.94 20.61 -0.33
C GLY A 389 6.00 19.54 -1.41
N GLN A 390 5.30 18.45 -1.20
CA GLN A 390 5.29 17.31 -2.10
C GLN A 390 4.95 17.71 -3.55
N LYS A 391 5.51 16.98 -4.51
CA LYS A 391 5.08 17.10 -5.90
C LYS A 391 3.57 16.83 -5.98
N ARG A 392 2.85 17.62 -6.78
CA ARG A 392 1.38 17.50 -6.93
C ARG A 392 0.54 17.90 -5.69
N SER A 393 1.13 18.60 -4.70
CA SER A 393 0.39 19.19 -3.57
C SER A 393 -0.42 20.45 -3.92
N GLY A 394 -0.40 20.89 -5.18
CA GLY A 394 -1.11 22.07 -5.64
C GLY A 394 -0.31 23.38 -5.65
N LYS A 395 1.01 23.33 -5.50
CA LYS A 395 1.89 24.52 -5.49
C LYS A 395 1.77 25.39 -6.76
N SER A 396 1.85 24.76 -7.93
CA SER A 396 1.69 25.47 -9.21
C SER A 396 0.27 26.03 -9.39
N SER A 397 -0.75 25.36 -8.80
CA SER A 397 -2.11 25.91 -8.75
C SER A 397 -2.17 27.19 -7.90
N VAL A 398 -1.46 27.22 -6.74
CA VAL A 398 -1.34 28.44 -5.93
C VAL A 398 -0.70 29.58 -6.73
N LEU A 399 0.39 29.31 -7.47
CA LEU A 399 1.01 30.32 -8.32
C LEU A 399 0.07 30.83 -9.41
N ARG A 400 -0.68 29.96 -10.07
CA ARG A 400 -1.70 30.36 -11.07
C ARG A 400 -2.78 31.23 -10.45
N GLN A 401 -3.28 30.87 -9.26
CA GLN A 401 -4.28 31.69 -8.56
C GLN A 401 -3.70 33.03 -8.11
N LEU A 402 -2.43 33.10 -7.68
CA LEU A 402 -1.75 34.37 -7.38
C LEU A 402 -1.64 35.23 -8.64
N THR A 403 -1.18 34.65 -9.77
CA THR A 403 -1.11 35.35 -11.04
C THR A 403 -2.45 35.95 -11.42
N ASN A 404 -3.55 35.23 -11.24
CA ASN A 404 -4.91 35.68 -11.55
C ASN A 404 -5.45 36.73 -10.57
N ARG A 405 -4.97 36.79 -9.33
CA ARG A 405 -5.43 37.73 -8.28
C ARG A 405 -4.62 38.99 -8.22
N LEU A 406 -3.33 38.93 -8.54
CA LEU A 406 -2.47 40.09 -8.50
C LEU A 406 -2.91 41.11 -9.57
N ARG A 407 -3.22 42.32 -9.12
CA ARG A 407 -3.68 43.46 -9.93
C ARG A 407 -2.83 44.67 -9.59
N PRO A 408 -2.89 45.75 -10.37
CA PRO A 408 -2.18 46.99 -10.03
C PRO A 408 -2.31 47.34 -8.55
N PRO A 409 -1.20 47.67 -7.87
CA PRO A 409 0.13 47.98 -8.42
C PRO A 409 1.06 46.75 -8.61
N ALA A 410 0.63 45.53 -8.28
CA ALA A 410 1.47 44.32 -8.41
C ALA A 410 1.49 43.82 -9.86
N LEU A 411 2.70 43.68 -10.43
CA LEU A 411 2.96 43.09 -11.73
C LEU A 411 3.42 41.62 -11.53
N ALA A 412 2.52 40.66 -11.72
CA ALA A 412 2.86 39.26 -11.66
C ALA A 412 3.65 38.82 -12.90
N VAL A 413 4.84 38.26 -12.70
CA VAL A 413 5.72 37.67 -13.73
C VAL A 413 5.93 36.21 -13.39
N TYR A 414 5.29 35.31 -14.15
CA TYR A 414 5.38 33.87 -13.93
C TYR A 414 6.42 33.21 -14.81
N LEU A 415 7.24 32.34 -14.26
CA LEU A 415 8.16 31.46 -15.00
C LEU A 415 8.34 30.11 -14.29
N SER A 416 8.71 29.09 -15.07
CA SER A 416 9.08 27.77 -14.56
C SER A 416 10.51 27.44 -14.95
N LEU A 417 11.28 26.88 -14.03
CA LEU A 417 12.69 26.52 -14.26
C LEU A 417 12.85 25.14 -14.95
N GLY A 418 11.77 24.39 -15.16
CA GLY A 418 11.83 23.09 -15.81
C GLY A 418 12.25 23.12 -17.29
N THR A 419 12.31 24.32 -17.89
CA THR A 419 12.62 24.50 -19.33
C THR A 419 13.91 25.27 -19.61
N ILE A 420 14.72 25.59 -18.59
CA ILE A 420 15.97 26.33 -18.80
C ILE A 420 17.09 25.46 -19.35
N ASP A 421 17.95 26.05 -20.18
CA ASP A 421 19.16 25.38 -20.69
C ASP A 421 20.18 25.22 -19.55
N THR A 422 20.50 23.98 -19.21
CA THR A 422 21.43 23.64 -18.14
C THR A 422 22.88 23.87 -18.49
N ALA A 423 23.25 23.90 -19.77
CA ALA A 423 24.64 24.15 -20.21
C ALA A 423 25.14 25.54 -19.80
N ARG A 424 24.24 26.50 -19.61
CA ARG A 424 24.53 27.87 -19.15
C ARG A 424 23.49 28.30 -18.10
N ALA A 425 23.31 27.52 -17.05
CA ALA A 425 22.20 27.62 -16.11
C ALA A 425 21.99 29.03 -15.53
N GLU A 426 23.03 29.76 -15.11
CA GLU A 426 22.93 31.12 -14.57
C GLU A 426 22.37 32.11 -15.61
N ARG A 427 22.94 32.08 -16.81
CA ARG A 427 22.48 32.93 -17.90
C ARG A 427 21.03 32.61 -18.28
N SER A 428 20.73 31.32 -18.46
CA SER A 428 19.41 30.85 -18.85
C SER A 428 18.34 31.19 -17.84
N PHE A 429 18.64 31.12 -16.53
CA PHE A 429 17.76 31.59 -15.46
C PHE A 429 17.45 33.08 -15.59
N VAL A 430 18.50 33.89 -15.75
CA VAL A 430 18.34 35.36 -15.86
C VAL A 430 17.57 35.71 -17.15
N GLN A 431 17.92 35.07 -18.26
CA GLN A 431 17.23 35.26 -19.54
C GLN A 431 15.74 34.91 -19.41
N ALA A 432 15.39 33.77 -18.79
CA ALA A 432 14.01 33.37 -18.58
C ALA A 432 13.21 34.40 -17.75
N CYS A 433 13.86 35.00 -16.72
CA CYS A 433 13.23 36.06 -15.94
C CYS A 433 12.99 37.34 -16.80
N ILE A 434 13.95 37.70 -17.66
CA ILE A 434 13.87 38.87 -18.54
C ILE A 434 12.81 38.63 -19.61
N ASP A 435 12.77 37.44 -20.21
CA ASP A 435 11.80 37.09 -21.26
C ASP A 435 10.38 37.03 -20.70
N ALA A 436 10.18 36.42 -19.52
CA ALA A 436 8.87 36.43 -18.87
C ALA A 436 8.35 37.85 -18.57
N LEU A 437 9.25 38.74 -18.15
CA LEU A 437 8.91 40.15 -17.92
C LEU A 437 8.60 40.86 -19.25
N TYR A 438 9.38 40.59 -20.31
CA TYR A 438 9.17 41.10 -21.66
C TYR A 438 7.78 40.70 -22.21
N GLU A 439 7.53 39.39 -22.19
CA GLU A 439 6.24 38.85 -22.65
C GLU A 439 5.06 39.50 -21.92
N ARG A 440 5.19 39.68 -20.60
CA ARG A 440 4.17 40.32 -19.79
C ARG A 440 3.88 41.77 -20.24
N LEU A 441 4.93 42.55 -20.57
CA LEU A 441 4.81 43.94 -21.03
C LEU A 441 4.23 44.01 -22.46
N VAL A 442 4.64 43.11 -23.33
CA VAL A 442 4.19 43.06 -24.72
C VAL A 442 2.76 42.56 -24.82
N HIS A 443 2.45 41.39 -24.25
CA HIS A 443 1.13 40.76 -24.44
C HIS A 443 0.03 41.43 -23.66
N ASP A 444 0.29 41.82 -22.41
CA ASP A 444 -0.80 42.38 -21.58
C ASP A 444 -0.92 43.88 -21.66
N PHE A 445 0.13 44.56 -22.05
CA PHE A 445 0.16 46.03 -22.10
C PHE A 445 0.38 46.59 -23.51
N GLY A 446 0.66 45.76 -24.52
CA GLY A 446 0.86 46.18 -25.90
C GLY A 446 2.06 47.12 -26.09
N MET A 447 3.14 46.93 -25.32
CA MET A 447 4.29 47.85 -25.29
C MET A 447 5.45 47.43 -26.22
N THR A 448 5.21 46.81 -27.34
CA THR A 448 6.24 46.23 -28.21
C THR A 448 7.34 47.22 -28.58
N ASP A 449 6.98 48.35 -29.23
CA ASP A 449 7.98 49.31 -29.74
C ASP A 449 8.82 49.97 -28.65
N VAL A 450 8.18 50.23 -27.48
CA VAL A 450 8.83 50.94 -26.38
C VAL A 450 9.80 49.99 -25.63
N VAL A 451 9.41 48.75 -25.51
CA VAL A 451 10.20 47.74 -24.83
C VAL A 451 11.42 47.38 -25.66
N GLU A 452 11.31 47.17 -26.96
CA GLU A 452 12.42 46.85 -27.86
C GLU A 452 13.56 47.87 -27.79
N HIS A 453 13.26 49.14 -27.66
CA HIS A 453 14.26 50.21 -27.53
C HIS A 453 14.96 50.26 -26.17
N SER A 454 14.32 49.78 -25.12
CA SER A 454 14.78 49.87 -23.72
C SER A 454 15.37 48.56 -23.18
N TRP A 455 15.20 47.47 -23.92
CA TRP A 455 15.51 46.13 -23.44
C TRP A 455 16.99 45.77 -23.64
N PRO A 456 17.62 45.03 -22.73
CA PRO A 456 19.00 44.60 -22.89
C PRO A 456 19.13 43.67 -24.12
N ARG A 457 20.17 43.86 -24.90
CA ARG A 457 20.50 42.96 -26.00
C ARG A 457 21.05 41.64 -25.45
N GLU A 458 20.92 40.59 -26.21
CA GLU A 458 21.40 39.23 -25.80
C GLU A 458 22.88 39.25 -25.40
N SER A 459 23.74 39.96 -26.14
CA SER A 459 25.18 40.12 -25.79
C SER A 459 25.41 40.81 -24.44
N GLN A 460 24.50 41.67 -24.01
CA GLN A 460 24.58 42.32 -22.69
C GLN A 460 24.15 41.36 -21.58
N VAL A 461 23.15 40.50 -21.82
CA VAL A 461 22.77 39.46 -20.90
C VAL A 461 23.90 38.43 -20.76
N GLU A 462 24.60 38.11 -21.87
CA GLU A 462 25.79 37.26 -21.85
C GLU A 462 26.92 37.78 -20.98
N SER A 463 27.24 39.07 -21.15
CA SER A 463 28.38 39.69 -20.47
C SER A 463 28.10 40.03 -19.00
N SER A 464 26.85 40.37 -18.68
CA SER A 464 26.47 40.86 -17.33
C SER A 464 25.03 40.47 -16.98
N PRO A 465 24.75 39.19 -16.72
CA PRO A 465 23.37 38.70 -16.53
C PRO A 465 22.64 39.45 -15.41
N ILE A 466 23.22 39.56 -14.25
CA ILE A 466 22.60 40.18 -13.06
C ILE A 466 22.28 41.67 -13.27
N GLU A 467 23.18 42.41 -13.91
CA GLU A 467 22.95 43.84 -14.20
C GLU A 467 21.87 44.01 -15.30
N SER A 468 21.85 43.12 -16.29
CA SER A 468 20.80 43.07 -17.31
C SER A 468 19.42 42.86 -16.68
N PHE A 469 19.29 41.93 -15.75
CA PHE A 469 18.06 41.72 -14.98
C PHE A 469 17.62 42.99 -14.24
N ARG A 470 18.54 43.62 -13.48
CA ARG A 470 18.25 44.87 -12.75
C ARG A 470 17.77 45.98 -13.69
N ARG A 471 18.42 46.12 -14.85
CA ARG A 471 18.01 47.11 -15.87
C ARG A 471 16.63 46.83 -16.43
N SER A 472 16.31 45.57 -16.75
CA SER A 472 15.00 45.16 -17.24
C SER A 472 13.89 45.46 -16.23
N VAL A 473 14.08 45.12 -14.97
CA VAL A 473 13.10 45.39 -13.91
C VAL A 473 12.87 46.88 -13.73
N ARG A 474 13.95 47.69 -13.74
CA ARG A 474 13.85 49.18 -13.66
C ARG A 474 13.19 49.76 -14.91
N ALA A 475 13.49 49.25 -16.09
CA ALA A 475 12.85 49.70 -17.34
C ALA A 475 11.36 49.41 -17.33
N ALA A 476 10.97 48.18 -16.97
CA ALA A 476 9.56 47.77 -16.86
C ALA A 476 8.80 48.65 -15.84
N THR A 477 9.41 48.92 -14.69
CA THR A 477 8.83 49.78 -13.66
C THR A 477 8.58 51.18 -14.19
N ARG A 478 9.57 51.84 -14.84
CA ARG A 478 9.43 53.16 -15.41
C ARG A 478 8.36 53.23 -16.51
N LEU A 479 8.33 52.25 -17.40
CA LEU A 479 7.37 52.18 -18.50
C LEU A 479 5.93 52.07 -17.96
N LEU A 480 5.70 51.26 -16.93
CA LEU A 480 4.38 51.11 -16.35
C LEU A 480 3.95 52.27 -15.47
N GLN A 481 4.87 52.97 -14.79
CA GLN A 481 4.59 54.13 -13.95
C GLN A 481 3.88 55.28 -14.73
N ALA A 482 4.10 55.35 -16.01
CA ALA A 482 3.41 56.31 -16.89
C ALA A 482 1.92 55.98 -17.08
N ARG A 483 1.45 54.79 -16.69
CA ARG A 483 0.06 54.36 -16.89
C ARG A 483 -0.80 54.61 -15.65
N LYS A 484 -2.07 54.94 -15.88
CA LYS A 484 -3.06 55.09 -14.82
C LYS A 484 -3.22 53.80 -14.01
N GLY A 485 -3.13 53.89 -12.70
CA GLY A 485 -3.21 52.75 -11.77
C GLY A 485 -1.87 52.07 -11.48
N TRP A 486 -0.77 52.44 -12.17
CA TRP A 486 0.54 51.82 -12.03
C TRP A 486 1.60 52.77 -11.41
N ARG A 487 1.17 53.79 -10.64
CA ARG A 487 2.10 54.77 -10.07
C ARG A 487 3.14 54.16 -9.13
N ASP A 488 2.78 53.11 -8.39
CA ASP A 488 3.65 52.37 -7.47
C ASP A 488 3.82 50.92 -7.94
N VAL A 489 4.50 50.72 -9.07
CA VAL A 489 4.70 49.39 -9.68
C VAL A 489 5.45 48.48 -8.77
N ARG A 490 4.93 47.26 -8.53
CA ARG A 490 5.50 46.23 -7.71
C ARG A 490 5.68 44.94 -8.53
N PRO A 491 6.84 44.74 -9.16
CA PRO A 491 7.13 43.48 -9.85
C PRO A 491 7.16 42.31 -8.84
N VAL A 492 6.48 41.22 -9.16
CA VAL A 492 6.41 40.01 -8.35
C VAL A 492 6.76 38.83 -9.24
N PHE A 493 7.95 38.28 -9.06
CA PHE A 493 8.39 37.10 -9.78
C PHE A 493 7.85 35.85 -9.10
N LEU A 494 7.03 35.08 -9.84
CA LEU A 494 6.44 33.81 -9.41
C LEU A 494 7.21 32.68 -10.09
N ILE A 495 8.17 32.10 -9.37
CA ILE A 495 9.15 31.17 -9.93
C ILE A 495 8.81 29.75 -9.49
N ASP A 496 8.36 28.92 -10.43
CA ASP A 496 8.07 27.52 -10.17
C ASP A 496 9.32 26.63 -10.32
N GLU A 497 9.34 25.51 -9.61
CA GLU A 497 10.39 24.51 -9.62
C GLU A 497 11.78 25.04 -9.18
N PHE A 498 11.84 26.01 -8.27
CA PHE A 498 13.06 26.66 -7.82
C PHE A 498 14.09 25.66 -7.20
N THR A 499 13.65 24.50 -6.77
CA THR A 499 14.53 23.42 -6.29
C THR A 499 15.51 22.91 -7.33
N TYR A 500 15.26 23.10 -8.63
CA TYR A 500 16.24 22.77 -9.67
C TYR A 500 17.54 23.57 -9.56
N ILE A 501 17.50 24.79 -8.99
CA ILE A 501 18.72 25.54 -8.68
C ILE A 501 19.63 24.75 -7.74
N TYR A 502 19.07 24.05 -6.74
CA TYR A 502 19.84 23.21 -5.83
C TYR A 502 20.44 21.99 -6.53
N GLU A 503 19.69 21.36 -7.40
CA GLU A 503 20.15 20.23 -8.22
C GLU A 503 21.29 20.70 -9.13
N TYR A 504 21.14 21.80 -9.85
CA TYR A 504 22.18 22.37 -10.73
C TYR A 504 23.47 22.75 -9.97
N ILE A 505 23.36 23.26 -8.74
CA ILE A 505 24.52 23.52 -7.90
C ILE A 505 25.21 22.21 -7.50
N ARG A 506 24.43 21.18 -7.14
CA ARG A 506 24.96 19.87 -6.75
C ARG A 506 25.65 19.15 -7.88
N GLU A 507 25.17 19.32 -9.09
CA GLU A 507 25.72 18.77 -10.32
C GLU A 507 26.88 19.61 -10.91
N GLY A 508 27.17 20.76 -10.30
CA GLY A 508 28.25 21.66 -10.78
C GLY A 508 27.87 22.46 -12.02
N LEU A 509 26.61 22.48 -12.41
CA LEU A 509 26.08 23.26 -13.56
C LEU A 509 25.88 24.73 -13.20
N LEU A 510 25.77 25.03 -11.91
CA LEU A 510 25.59 26.37 -11.36
C LEU A 510 26.55 26.58 -10.19
N THR A 511 27.20 27.74 -10.11
CA THR A 511 28.11 28.03 -9.01
C THR A 511 27.35 28.34 -7.71
N PRO A 512 27.86 27.96 -6.53
CA PRO A 512 27.25 28.35 -5.26
C PRO A 512 27.14 29.86 -5.06
N ALA A 513 27.97 30.65 -5.77
CA ALA A 513 27.93 32.12 -5.75
C ALA A 513 26.57 32.66 -6.24
N PHE A 514 25.85 31.95 -7.07
CA PHE A 514 24.53 32.32 -7.57
C PHE A 514 23.55 32.66 -6.42
N MET A 515 23.54 31.88 -5.34
CA MET A 515 22.62 32.12 -4.22
C MET A 515 22.92 33.45 -3.52
N ARG A 516 24.18 33.85 -3.42
CA ARG A 516 24.56 35.16 -2.89
C ARG A 516 24.15 36.30 -3.82
N GLN A 517 24.26 36.09 -5.13
CA GLN A 517 23.81 37.05 -6.13
C GLN A 517 22.28 37.23 -6.07
N TRP A 518 21.53 36.11 -5.97
CA TRP A 518 20.08 36.10 -5.80
C TRP A 518 19.65 36.88 -4.54
N LYS A 519 20.30 36.65 -3.40
CA LYS A 519 20.08 37.42 -2.17
C LYS A 519 20.31 38.91 -2.40
N SER A 520 21.42 39.29 -3.03
CA SER A 520 21.73 40.68 -3.36
C SER A 520 20.68 41.34 -4.27
N LEU A 521 20.08 40.57 -5.19
CA LEU A 521 18.97 41.03 -6.02
C LEU A 521 17.74 41.38 -5.17
N LEU A 522 17.33 40.50 -4.26
CA LEU A 522 16.21 40.74 -3.34
C LEU A 522 16.46 41.93 -2.42
N GLU A 523 17.68 42.04 -1.84
CA GLU A 523 18.11 43.16 -0.98
C GLU A 523 18.12 44.50 -1.71
N SER A 524 18.19 44.49 -3.04
CA SER A 524 18.06 45.73 -3.85
C SER A 524 16.66 46.35 -3.80
N ARG A 525 15.67 45.68 -3.24
CA ARG A 525 14.26 46.11 -3.06
C ARG A 525 13.63 46.66 -4.31
N THR A 526 13.86 46.04 -5.45
CA THR A 526 13.27 46.44 -6.74
C THR A 526 12.11 45.55 -7.19
N PHE A 527 11.98 44.38 -6.57
CA PHE A 527 10.91 43.42 -6.86
C PHE A 527 10.65 42.52 -5.62
N ASN A 528 9.55 41.79 -5.67
CA ASN A 528 9.21 40.70 -4.74
C ASN A 528 9.32 39.34 -5.46
N ALA A 529 9.52 38.25 -4.71
CA ALA A 529 9.61 36.91 -5.27
C ALA A 529 8.73 35.93 -4.49
N VAL A 530 8.12 35.00 -5.21
CA VAL A 530 7.47 33.80 -4.68
C VAL A 530 8.15 32.61 -5.32
N LEU A 531 8.96 31.92 -4.57
CA LEU A 531 9.74 30.75 -5.00
C LEU A 531 8.97 29.49 -4.65
N VAL A 532 8.76 28.63 -5.62
CA VAL A 532 8.06 27.37 -5.40
C VAL A 532 9.02 26.21 -5.64
N GLY A 533 9.05 25.27 -4.68
CA GLY A 533 9.93 24.10 -4.76
C GLY A 533 9.29 22.83 -4.19
N GLN A 534 10.00 21.74 -4.33
CA GLN A 534 9.65 20.44 -3.76
C GLN A 534 10.14 20.36 -2.30
N ASP A 535 9.91 19.23 -1.63
CA ASP A 535 10.37 19.00 -0.25
C ASP A 535 11.91 19.06 -0.08
N THR A 536 12.67 18.90 -1.16
CA THR A 536 14.11 19.17 -1.22
C THR A 536 14.48 20.62 -0.86
N MET A 537 13.52 21.55 -0.90
CA MET A 537 13.70 22.92 -0.44
C MET A 537 14.18 22.99 1.03
N ILE A 538 13.78 22.04 1.87
CA ILE A 538 14.25 21.97 3.27
C ILE A 538 15.77 21.86 3.30
N ARG A 539 16.34 20.91 2.56
CA ARG A 539 17.80 20.72 2.47
C ARG A 539 18.50 21.87 1.74
N PHE A 540 17.85 22.44 0.75
CA PHE A 540 18.36 23.60 0.04
C PHE A 540 18.54 24.78 0.99
N LYS A 541 17.56 25.04 1.87
CA LYS A 541 17.63 26.08 2.89
C LYS A 541 18.67 25.78 3.97
N GLU A 542 18.79 24.53 4.38
CA GLU A 542 19.84 24.09 5.32
C GLU A 542 21.24 24.30 4.75
N ALA A 543 21.42 24.13 3.44
CA ALA A 543 22.70 24.36 2.75
C ALA A 543 23.01 25.86 2.55
N TYR A 544 21.99 26.73 2.50
CA TYR A 544 22.10 28.17 2.25
C TYR A 544 21.28 29.01 3.25
N PRO A 545 21.53 28.86 4.57
CA PRO A 545 20.69 29.48 5.60
C PRO A 545 20.73 31.00 5.57
N ASN A 546 21.88 31.59 5.19
CA ASN A 546 22.03 33.04 5.09
C ASN A 546 21.25 33.65 3.91
N GLU A 547 21.14 32.91 2.83
CA GLU A 547 20.49 33.34 1.59
C GLU A 547 18.98 33.26 1.69
N PHE A 548 18.48 32.30 2.45
CA PHE A 548 17.05 32.14 2.74
C PHE A 548 16.57 32.80 4.04
N GLY A 549 17.49 33.35 4.86
CA GLY A 549 17.15 33.92 6.18
C GLY A 549 16.17 35.11 6.16
N VAL A 550 15.96 35.73 5.00
CA VAL A 550 14.98 36.81 4.79
C VAL A 550 13.67 36.35 4.14
N ALA A 551 13.53 35.05 3.87
CA ALA A 551 12.37 34.50 3.21
C ALA A 551 11.28 34.06 4.21
N HIS A 552 10.01 34.24 3.81
CA HIS A 552 8.86 33.71 4.51
C HIS A 552 8.57 32.30 4.02
N ASP A 553 8.68 31.31 4.90
CA ASP A 553 8.50 29.91 4.57
C ASP A 553 7.07 29.45 4.75
N GLU A 554 6.55 28.76 3.75
CA GLU A 554 5.20 28.19 3.77
C GLU A 554 5.21 26.77 3.18
N ARG A 555 4.85 25.81 4.00
CA ARG A 555 4.65 24.45 3.53
C ARG A 555 3.28 24.27 2.89
N ILE A 556 3.25 23.81 1.65
CA ILE A 556 2.03 23.43 0.95
C ILE A 556 1.77 21.93 1.20
N SER A 557 1.07 21.66 2.26
CA SER A 557 0.68 20.30 2.67
C SER A 557 -0.63 19.85 2.01
N TYR A 558 -1.24 18.81 2.52
CA TYR A 558 -2.57 18.34 2.13
C TYR A 558 -3.64 19.36 2.47
N LEU A 559 -4.81 19.28 1.83
CA LEU A 559 -5.98 20.09 2.18
C LEU A 559 -6.47 19.73 3.58
N SER A 560 -7.04 20.68 4.30
CA SER A 560 -7.76 20.39 5.53
C SER A 560 -8.96 19.48 5.27
N GLY A 561 -9.53 18.86 6.31
CA GLY A 561 -10.68 17.99 6.16
C GLY A 561 -11.85 18.68 5.44
N ASP A 562 -12.16 19.94 5.79
CA ASP A 562 -13.26 20.70 5.19
C ASP A 562 -12.97 21.10 3.75
N GLU A 563 -11.74 21.51 3.45
CA GLU A 563 -11.33 21.87 2.09
C GLU A 563 -11.34 20.64 1.16
N ALA A 564 -10.91 19.49 1.67
CA ALA A 564 -10.91 18.23 0.94
C ALA A 564 -12.34 17.74 0.67
N ARG A 565 -13.24 17.89 1.66
CA ARG A 565 -14.67 17.61 1.50
C ARG A 565 -15.29 18.50 0.42
N ALA A 566 -15.07 19.81 0.51
CA ALA A 566 -15.58 20.75 -0.47
C ALA A 566 -15.06 20.43 -1.89
N LEU A 567 -13.78 20.06 -2.06
CA LEU A 567 -13.26 19.65 -3.35
C LEU A 567 -13.95 18.38 -3.89
N ALA A 568 -14.28 17.41 -3.03
CA ALA A 568 -14.92 16.18 -3.45
C ALA A 568 -16.42 16.35 -3.73
N GLU A 569 -17.10 17.21 -3.00
CA GLU A 569 -18.56 17.29 -2.94
C GLU A 569 -19.14 18.38 -3.83
N ASP A 570 -18.67 19.64 -3.67
CA ASP A 570 -19.28 20.80 -4.30
C ASP A 570 -19.38 20.71 -5.83
N PRO A 571 -18.33 20.21 -6.56
CA PRO A 571 -18.36 20.20 -8.02
C PRO A 571 -19.41 19.26 -8.63
N ILE A 572 -19.93 18.30 -7.86
CA ILE A 572 -20.89 17.28 -8.30
C ILE A 572 -22.21 17.28 -7.54
N MET A 573 -22.48 18.32 -6.73
CA MET A 573 -23.76 18.45 -6.03
C MET A 573 -24.95 18.33 -6.99
N MET A 574 -26.05 17.83 -6.47
CA MET A 574 -27.29 17.67 -7.20
C MET A 574 -28.42 18.49 -6.54
N GLY A 575 -28.74 19.63 -7.15
CA GLY A 575 -29.79 20.51 -6.62
C GLY A 575 -29.50 21.04 -5.22
N GLY A 576 -28.23 21.21 -4.85
CA GLY A 576 -27.80 21.64 -3.51
C GLY A 576 -27.65 20.51 -2.50
N GLU A 577 -27.90 19.26 -2.89
CA GLU A 577 -27.70 18.09 -2.06
C GLU A 577 -26.40 17.34 -2.44
N SER A 578 -25.74 16.77 -1.41
CA SER A 578 -24.59 15.89 -1.58
C SER A 578 -24.94 14.60 -2.30
N ARG A 579 -24.07 14.17 -3.20
CA ARG A 579 -24.16 12.83 -3.78
C ARG A 579 -23.56 11.75 -2.87
N TYR A 580 -22.76 12.14 -1.88
CA TYR A 580 -22.17 11.21 -0.92
C TYR A 580 -23.20 10.84 0.17
N LYS A 581 -23.28 9.54 0.48
CA LYS A 581 -24.22 9.01 1.49
C LYS A 581 -23.46 8.20 2.55
N GLY A 582 -23.98 8.23 3.77
CA GLY A 582 -23.36 7.56 4.91
C GLY A 582 -21.93 8.08 5.15
N ALA A 583 -20.98 7.20 5.46
CA ALA A 583 -19.58 7.53 5.72
C ALA A 583 -18.72 7.55 4.43
N SER A 584 -19.33 7.52 3.23
CA SER A 584 -18.60 7.40 1.97
C SER A 584 -17.60 8.55 1.72
N LEU A 585 -17.99 9.78 2.07
CA LEU A 585 -17.11 10.95 1.96
C LEU A 585 -15.95 10.86 2.96
N ASP A 586 -16.22 10.47 4.21
CA ASP A 586 -15.18 10.28 5.23
C ASP A 586 -14.17 9.22 4.81
N ARG A 587 -14.65 8.11 4.25
CA ARG A 587 -13.82 7.05 3.70
C ARG A 587 -12.94 7.55 2.56
N LEU A 588 -13.49 8.33 1.62
CA LEU A 588 -12.74 8.93 0.52
C LEU A 588 -11.62 9.85 1.06
N ILE A 589 -11.94 10.72 2.02
CA ILE A 589 -10.96 11.63 2.62
C ILE A 589 -9.86 10.85 3.35
N SER A 590 -10.22 9.82 4.10
CA SER A 590 -9.24 8.92 4.76
C SER A 590 -8.31 8.24 3.76
N LEU A 591 -8.84 7.74 2.63
CA LEU A 591 -8.04 7.10 1.58
C LEU A 591 -7.09 8.07 0.88
N THR A 592 -7.47 9.32 0.72
CA THR A 592 -6.68 10.33 0.00
C THR A 592 -5.86 11.25 0.92
N ALA A 593 -6.12 11.21 2.24
CA ALA A 593 -5.52 12.09 3.25
C ALA A 593 -5.69 13.59 2.94
N GLY A 594 -6.67 13.97 2.11
CA GLY A 594 -6.82 15.34 1.61
C GLY A 594 -5.78 15.76 0.57
N SER A 595 -5.01 14.83 0.00
CA SER A 595 -4.11 15.16 -1.12
C SER A 595 -4.94 15.58 -2.34
N PRO A 596 -4.80 16.80 -2.85
CA PRO A 596 -5.63 17.28 -3.96
C PRO A 596 -5.47 16.43 -5.22
N PHE A 597 -4.29 15.88 -5.45
CA PHE A 597 -4.01 15.02 -6.60
C PHE A 597 -4.74 13.66 -6.52
N TYR A 598 -4.58 12.94 -5.41
CA TYR A 598 -5.23 11.64 -5.25
C TYR A 598 -6.74 11.78 -5.10
N LEU A 599 -7.20 12.86 -4.48
CA LEU A 599 -8.62 13.18 -4.36
C LEU A 599 -9.24 13.39 -5.74
N GLN A 600 -8.59 14.16 -6.62
CA GLN A 600 -9.08 14.39 -7.99
C GLN A 600 -9.05 13.11 -8.84
N ILE A 601 -8.02 12.26 -8.72
CA ILE A 601 -7.99 10.95 -9.39
C ILE A 601 -9.17 10.09 -8.92
N PHE A 602 -9.38 10.01 -7.61
CA PHE A 602 -10.43 9.18 -7.05
C PHE A 602 -11.81 9.69 -7.45
N CYS A 603 -12.06 11.00 -7.34
CA CYS A 603 -13.32 11.64 -7.74
C CYS A 603 -13.58 11.51 -9.25
N ASP A 604 -12.56 11.60 -10.11
CA ASP A 604 -12.67 11.33 -11.55
C ASP A 604 -13.21 9.90 -11.78
N ARG A 605 -12.64 8.90 -11.11
CA ARG A 605 -13.08 7.50 -11.23
C ARG A 605 -14.46 7.27 -10.62
N LEU A 606 -14.80 7.92 -9.52
CA LEU A 606 -16.14 7.87 -8.93
C LEU A 606 -17.19 8.38 -9.91
N VAL A 607 -16.97 9.53 -10.55
CA VAL A 607 -17.91 10.08 -11.54
C VAL A 607 -18.03 9.16 -12.76
N GLN A 608 -16.91 8.59 -13.24
CA GLN A 608 -16.96 7.61 -14.33
C GLN A 608 -17.75 6.35 -13.91
N HIS A 609 -17.57 5.86 -12.69
CA HIS A 609 -18.30 4.71 -12.15
C HIS A 609 -19.79 5.01 -12.01
N LEU A 610 -20.18 6.17 -11.47
CA LEU A 610 -21.57 6.63 -11.41
C LEU A 610 -22.21 6.63 -12.79
N ASN A 611 -21.57 7.24 -13.77
CA ASN A 611 -22.11 7.36 -15.12
C ASN A 611 -22.25 6.01 -15.83
N ARG A 612 -21.24 5.14 -15.69
CA ARG A 612 -21.25 3.80 -16.28
C ARG A 612 -22.37 2.93 -15.72
N ASN A 613 -22.54 2.96 -14.40
CA ASN A 613 -23.50 2.12 -13.69
C ASN A 613 -24.84 2.80 -13.44
N ARG A 614 -25.04 4.03 -13.96
CA ARG A 614 -26.26 4.84 -13.82
C ARG A 614 -26.65 5.05 -12.35
N LEU A 615 -25.66 5.22 -11.47
CA LEU A 615 -25.87 5.46 -10.05
C LEU A 615 -26.06 6.96 -9.79
N VAL A 616 -26.96 7.30 -8.86
CA VAL A 616 -27.25 8.69 -8.50
C VAL A 616 -26.33 9.15 -7.38
N PHE A 617 -25.98 8.26 -6.47
CA PHE A 617 -25.27 8.56 -5.23
C PHE A 617 -24.01 7.71 -5.07
N ILE A 618 -23.09 8.21 -4.23
CA ILE A 618 -21.84 7.55 -3.87
C ILE A 618 -22.00 7.00 -2.46
N THR A 619 -22.04 5.66 -2.35
CA THR A 619 -22.08 4.93 -1.10
C THR A 619 -20.69 4.44 -0.71
N GLU A 620 -20.53 3.87 0.49
CA GLU A 620 -19.28 3.26 0.92
C GLU A 620 -18.85 2.07 0.04
N SER A 621 -19.81 1.31 -0.48
CA SER A 621 -19.57 0.24 -1.44
C SER A 621 -19.00 0.80 -2.75
N VAL A 622 -19.61 1.85 -3.32
CA VAL A 622 -19.12 2.51 -4.54
C VAL A 622 -17.67 3.02 -4.36
N VAL A 623 -17.33 3.58 -3.20
CA VAL A 623 -15.95 3.96 -2.88
C VAL A 623 -15.05 2.73 -2.83
N GLY A 624 -15.54 1.61 -2.26
CA GLY A 624 -14.82 0.33 -2.22
C GLY A 624 -14.53 -0.25 -3.60
N ASP A 625 -15.54 -0.25 -4.49
CA ASP A 625 -15.41 -0.74 -5.86
C ASP A 625 -14.39 0.07 -6.65
N VAL A 626 -14.47 1.39 -6.56
CA VAL A 626 -13.51 2.28 -7.22
C VAL A 626 -12.10 2.11 -6.63
N LEU A 627 -11.96 1.92 -5.31
CA LEU A 627 -10.68 1.58 -4.68
C LEU A 627 -10.10 0.29 -5.26
N GLY A 628 -10.91 -0.75 -5.37
CA GLY A 628 -10.51 -2.02 -6.00
C GLY A 628 -9.98 -1.80 -7.42
N HIS A 629 -10.70 -1.05 -8.26
CA HIS A 629 -10.27 -0.71 -9.61
C HIS A 629 -8.99 0.15 -9.68
N LEU A 630 -8.72 0.98 -8.67
CA LEU A 630 -7.51 1.81 -8.60
C LEU A 630 -6.29 1.04 -8.10
N THR A 631 -6.48 -0.05 -7.37
CA THR A 631 -5.40 -0.83 -6.74
C THR A 631 -5.07 -2.12 -7.49
N THR A 632 -6.04 -2.72 -8.20
CA THR A 632 -5.90 -4.03 -8.86
C THR A 632 -6.45 -4.02 -10.28
N GLY A 633 -6.01 -4.97 -11.11
CA GLY A 633 -6.52 -5.19 -12.46
C GLY A 633 -6.01 -4.19 -13.52
N PRO A 634 -6.59 -4.23 -14.73
CA PRO A 634 -6.07 -3.46 -15.88
C PRO A 634 -6.24 -1.94 -15.76
N SER A 635 -7.09 -1.48 -14.85
CA SER A 635 -7.34 -0.04 -14.59
C SER A 635 -6.59 0.48 -13.36
N ALA A 636 -5.76 -0.36 -12.73
CA ALA A 636 -4.99 0.01 -11.55
C ALA A 636 -4.01 1.16 -11.87
N LEU A 637 -3.75 1.97 -10.86
CA LEU A 637 -2.77 3.04 -10.97
C LEU A 637 -1.36 2.45 -11.14
N SER A 638 -0.59 2.99 -12.09
CA SER A 638 0.82 2.66 -12.19
C SER A 638 1.61 3.23 -11.01
N VAL A 639 2.71 2.59 -10.65
CA VAL A 639 3.59 3.02 -9.55
C VAL A 639 4.06 4.47 -9.69
N ASP A 640 4.22 4.98 -10.92
CA ASP A 640 4.65 6.36 -11.20
C ASP A 640 3.67 7.42 -10.67
N LYS A 641 2.40 7.05 -10.48
CA LYS A 641 1.42 7.95 -9.85
C LYS A 641 1.75 8.20 -8.39
N PHE A 642 2.47 7.29 -7.75
CA PHE A 642 2.89 7.37 -6.35
C PHE A 642 4.34 7.83 -6.16
N ASP A 643 5.10 8.10 -7.24
CA ASP A 643 6.46 8.63 -7.15
C ASP A 643 6.61 9.84 -6.22
N PRO A 644 5.65 10.79 -6.14
CA PRO A 644 5.72 11.88 -5.19
C PRO A 644 5.78 11.43 -3.72
N LEU A 645 5.24 10.26 -3.40
CA LEU A 645 5.29 9.67 -2.06
C LEU A 645 6.55 8.82 -1.85
N ILE A 646 7.11 8.27 -2.91
CA ILE A 646 8.29 7.39 -2.84
C ILE A 646 9.55 8.24 -2.74
N THR A 647 9.80 9.14 -3.68
CA THR A 647 11.01 9.98 -3.70
C THR A 647 10.67 11.47 -3.82
N ALA A 648 11.45 12.32 -3.15
CA ALA A 648 11.25 13.78 -3.18
C ALA A 648 11.99 14.46 -4.32
N ALA A 649 13.05 13.86 -4.86
CA ALA A 649 14.06 14.55 -5.65
C ALA A 649 14.65 13.68 -6.75
N GLY A 650 15.36 14.33 -7.68
CA GLY A 650 16.24 13.64 -8.62
C GLY A 650 17.34 12.83 -7.90
N GLU A 651 18.00 11.93 -8.64
CA GLU A 651 19.00 11.01 -8.08
C GLU A 651 20.16 11.72 -7.38
N SER A 652 20.56 12.92 -7.86
CA SER A 652 21.67 13.71 -7.32
C SER A 652 21.46 14.22 -5.90
N VAL A 653 20.20 14.30 -5.46
CA VAL A 653 19.84 14.83 -4.13
C VAL A 653 19.06 13.85 -3.26
N ALA A 654 18.77 12.65 -3.77
CA ALA A 654 18.10 11.60 -3.02
C ALA A 654 18.99 11.02 -1.92
N LEU A 655 18.40 10.61 -0.78
CA LEU A 655 19.14 9.96 0.33
C LEU A 655 19.44 8.49 0.05
N ALA A 656 18.63 7.86 -0.80
CA ALA A 656 18.75 6.47 -1.18
C ALA A 656 18.07 6.23 -2.53
N PRO A 657 18.38 5.13 -3.22
CA PRO A 657 17.68 4.71 -4.42
C PRO A 657 16.17 4.55 -4.18
N ARG A 658 15.37 4.78 -5.21
CA ARG A 658 13.90 4.71 -5.21
C ARG A 658 13.38 3.37 -4.67
N GLU A 659 14.02 2.27 -5.08
CA GLU A 659 13.65 0.91 -4.72
C GLU A 659 13.72 0.67 -3.20
N ARG A 660 14.70 1.30 -2.52
CA ARG A 660 14.84 1.20 -1.08
C ARG A 660 13.70 1.90 -0.32
N TYR A 661 13.27 3.07 -0.82
CA TYR A 661 12.08 3.75 -0.29
C TYR A 661 10.82 2.90 -0.50
N LEU A 662 10.65 2.34 -1.71
CA LEU A 662 9.50 1.51 -2.04
C LEU A 662 9.45 0.25 -1.17
N ALA A 663 10.58 -0.42 -0.97
CA ALA A 663 10.67 -1.61 -0.11
C ALA A 663 10.33 -1.29 1.36
N LEU A 664 10.80 -0.15 1.89
CA LEU A 664 10.44 0.31 3.23
C LEU A 664 8.94 0.58 3.36
N LEU A 665 8.36 1.30 2.41
CA LEU A 665 6.93 1.63 2.40
C LEU A 665 6.06 0.39 2.23
N ALA A 666 6.46 -0.57 1.39
CA ALA A 666 5.78 -1.86 1.24
C ALA A 666 5.78 -2.64 2.57
N ARG A 667 6.92 -2.68 3.28
CA ARG A 667 7.02 -3.33 4.60
C ARG A 667 6.07 -2.68 5.63
N VAL A 668 5.99 -1.35 5.65
CA VAL A 668 5.06 -0.62 6.54
C VAL A 668 3.60 -0.91 6.16
N ALA A 669 3.28 -0.95 4.87
CA ALA A 669 1.92 -1.23 4.40
C ALA A 669 1.45 -2.65 4.73
N LEU A 670 2.34 -3.64 4.59
CA LEU A 670 2.05 -5.05 4.86
C LEU A 670 2.01 -5.38 6.36
N ASN A 671 2.80 -4.66 7.17
CA ASN A 671 2.84 -4.86 8.62
C ASN A 671 2.46 -3.57 9.38
N PRO A 672 1.17 -3.34 9.62
CA PRO A 672 0.69 -2.14 10.30
C PRO A 672 1.10 -2.03 11.78
N MET A 673 1.75 -3.06 12.33
CA MET A 673 2.31 -3.04 13.68
C MET A 673 3.77 -2.55 13.73
N THR A 674 4.37 -2.21 12.59
CA THR A 674 5.75 -1.75 12.51
C THR A 674 5.95 -0.46 13.28
N THR A 675 6.93 -0.43 14.18
CA THR A 675 7.36 0.78 14.90
C THR A 675 8.67 1.32 14.32
N SER A 676 9.00 2.57 14.63
CA SER A 676 10.28 3.16 14.19
C SER A 676 11.51 2.38 14.72
N GLN A 677 11.40 1.70 15.85
CA GLN A 677 12.47 0.88 16.42
C GLN A 677 12.67 -0.44 15.63
N GLN A 678 11.61 -0.98 15.04
CA GLN A 678 11.66 -2.22 14.25
C GLN A 678 12.20 -2.01 12.82
N VAL A 679 12.28 -0.77 12.37
CA VAL A 679 12.76 -0.45 11.01
C VAL A 679 14.28 -0.66 10.85
N GLY A 680 15.04 -0.64 11.94
CA GLY A 680 16.50 -0.77 11.93
C GLY A 680 17.22 0.56 11.73
N ALA A 681 18.50 0.59 12.13
CA ALA A 681 19.32 1.80 12.10
C ALA A 681 19.57 2.33 10.67
N ASP A 682 19.70 1.41 9.69
CA ASP A 682 20.03 1.75 8.31
C ASP A 682 18.89 2.52 7.59
N ASP A 683 17.64 2.30 7.99
CA ASP A 683 16.48 2.97 7.40
C ASP A 683 15.99 4.18 8.23
N ALA A 684 16.62 4.46 9.38
CA ALA A 684 16.18 5.54 10.25
C ALA A 684 16.21 6.94 9.57
N ALA A 685 17.19 7.16 8.67
CA ALA A 685 17.28 8.40 7.90
C ALA A 685 16.12 8.51 6.89
N LEU A 686 15.75 7.39 6.23
CA LEU A 686 14.64 7.33 5.28
C LEU A 686 13.30 7.56 5.99
N VAL A 687 13.12 6.97 7.17
CA VAL A 687 11.92 7.19 7.99
C VAL A 687 11.78 8.66 8.37
N ARG A 688 12.87 9.33 8.77
CA ARG A 688 12.84 10.77 9.07
C ARG A 688 12.48 11.60 7.84
N ASP A 689 13.05 11.28 6.67
CA ASP A 689 12.71 11.95 5.41
C ASP A 689 11.22 11.77 5.06
N LEU A 690 10.70 10.54 5.17
CA LEU A 690 9.29 10.25 4.89
C LEU A 690 8.33 10.97 5.86
N PHE A 691 8.71 11.15 7.12
CA PHE A 691 7.95 11.98 8.07
C PHE A 691 8.02 13.46 7.71
N ALA A 692 9.22 13.97 7.41
CA ALA A 692 9.40 15.37 7.02
C ALA A 692 8.59 15.71 5.75
N ARG A 693 8.40 14.73 4.87
CA ARG A 693 7.60 14.82 3.65
C ARG A 693 6.12 14.51 3.86
N GLU A 694 5.68 14.20 5.07
CA GLU A 694 4.30 13.82 5.41
C GLU A 694 3.77 12.57 4.68
N VAL A 695 4.65 11.66 4.31
CA VAL A 695 4.30 10.36 3.71
C VAL A 695 3.94 9.35 4.78
N LEU A 696 4.70 9.36 5.88
CA LEU A 696 4.43 8.56 7.07
C LEU A 696 3.84 9.41 8.19
N GLU A 697 2.99 8.80 8.97
CA GLU A 697 2.49 9.31 10.23
C GLU A 697 2.59 8.25 11.33
N ARG A 698 2.39 8.66 12.58
CA ARG A 698 2.33 7.75 13.73
C ARG A 698 0.93 7.73 14.28
N ASP A 699 0.43 6.55 14.55
CA ASP A 699 -0.79 6.38 15.31
C ASP A 699 -0.57 6.59 16.83
N ALA A 700 -1.65 6.52 17.61
CA ALA A 700 -1.60 6.69 19.07
C ALA A 700 -0.69 5.66 19.77
N ALA A 701 -0.39 4.50 19.14
CA ALA A 701 0.48 3.47 19.64
C ALA A 701 1.93 3.58 19.11
N ALA A 702 2.30 4.73 18.53
CA ALA A 702 3.60 5.00 17.89
C ALA A 702 3.95 4.07 16.72
N ARG A 703 2.96 3.40 16.12
CA ARG A 703 3.12 2.56 14.93
C ARG A 703 3.17 3.45 13.69
N LEU A 704 3.95 3.02 12.71
CA LEU A 704 4.06 3.69 11.43
C LEU A 704 2.85 3.38 10.55
N SER A 705 2.27 4.40 9.95
CA SER A 705 1.27 4.28 8.91
C SER A 705 1.56 5.18 7.72
N ILE A 706 1.16 4.73 6.53
CA ILE A 706 1.24 5.56 5.32
C ILE A 706 0.03 6.48 5.32
N ARG A 707 0.27 7.78 5.27
CA ARG A 707 -0.78 8.80 5.39
C ARG A 707 -1.82 8.72 4.25
N VAL A 708 -1.38 8.49 3.02
CA VAL A 708 -2.29 8.28 1.87
C VAL A 708 -2.74 6.82 1.84
N GLY A 709 -3.95 6.55 2.34
CA GLY A 709 -4.53 5.20 2.43
C GLY A 709 -4.62 4.48 1.09
N LEU A 710 -4.93 5.20 -0.01
CA LEU A 710 -4.93 4.65 -1.37
C LEU A 710 -3.57 4.03 -1.75
N PHE A 711 -2.47 4.67 -1.38
CA PHE A 711 -1.15 4.14 -1.64
C PHE A 711 -0.84 2.91 -0.76
N ALA A 712 -1.25 2.94 0.50
CA ALA A 712 -1.11 1.78 1.38
C ALA A 712 -1.88 0.55 0.85
N GLU A 713 -3.13 0.75 0.38
CA GLU A 713 -3.93 -0.32 -0.24
C GLU A 713 -3.31 -0.80 -1.55
N TRP A 714 -2.79 0.12 -2.37
CA TRP A 714 -2.09 -0.23 -3.61
C TRP A 714 -0.84 -1.08 -3.33
N LEU A 715 -0.03 -0.71 -2.33
CA LEU A 715 1.14 -1.49 -1.91
C LEU A 715 0.73 -2.89 -1.43
N ARG A 716 -0.30 -3.01 -0.60
CA ARG A 716 -0.80 -4.31 -0.14
C ARG A 716 -1.21 -5.21 -1.30
N ALA A 717 -1.88 -4.64 -2.29
CA ALA A 717 -2.37 -5.38 -3.45
C ALA A 717 -1.25 -5.81 -4.42
N ASN A 718 -0.15 -5.03 -4.52
CA ASN A 718 0.88 -5.22 -5.55
C ASN A 718 2.23 -5.72 -5.00
N SER A 719 2.49 -5.62 -3.68
CA SER A 719 3.77 -6.07 -3.10
C SER A 719 3.82 -7.57 -2.82
N MET A 720 2.70 -8.26 -2.81
CA MET A 720 2.66 -9.71 -2.62
C MET A 720 3.08 -10.52 -3.87
N GLY A 721 3.22 -9.87 -5.02
CA GLY A 721 3.70 -10.51 -6.26
C GLY A 721 5.20 -10.40 -6.54
N HIS A 722 5.99 -9.69 -5.72
CA HIS A 722 7.42 -9.41 -5.99
C HIS A 722 8.35 -9.88 -4.86
N GLY A 723 7.88 -10.76 -3.99
CA GLY A 723 8.65 -11.37 -2.91
C GLY A 723 9.06 -12.80 -3.26
N ALA A 724 9.87 -12.97 -4.29
CA ALA A 724 10.62 -14.19 -4.55
C ALA A 724 12.08 -13.81 -4.83
#